data_ea42195ee481aefac4bddf7137209ff9
#
_entry.id   ea42195ee481aefac4bddf7137209ff9
#
_cell.length_a   1.000
_cell.length_b   1.000
_cell.length_c   1.000
_cell.angle_alpha   90.00
_cell.angle_beta   90.00
_cell.angle_gamma   90.00
#
_symmetry.space_group_name_H-M   'P 1'
#
loop_
_entity.id
_entity.type
_entity.pdbx_description
1 polymer ?
#
loop_
_entity_poly.entity_id
_entity_poly.type
_entity_poly.pdbx_seq_one_letter_code
_entity_poly.pdbx_strand_id
1 'polypeptide(L)'
;MQYGYFDDNSREYVITRPDTPYPWINYLGSEDFYGLFSNTSGGYCFYRDARMLRLTRYRYNNVPTDAGGRYFYLRDEGDVWTPSWMPMKSKLDRYECRHGMGYSRISSSRNGLEFYQVSFVPLRDNCEIHKITLKNESKIDKYIDMFSFIEFCLWNANDDMTNFQRNFSIGEVEVEGSRIYHKTEYRERRNHYAVWAVNVPVAGFDTDRQTFLGLYNGFDHPDTVFKGESNNSIASGWAPIGSHHIKARLAPGESQTYVFVLGYCENHENEKWESSGNHGIINKKPANTLLEKYGSPDAADRALAALNEYWKNLLGRFTVDAEDKKMARMAGVWNQYQCMVTFNMSRSASYFESGIGRGMGFRDSNQDLLGFVHLVPERARARILDIAATQFPDGSAYHQYQPLTKRGNNEVGSGFNDDPLWLICGVAAYIKETGDYGILNEKVPFDNNEALADTLFIHLKRSFDYTVTHTGPHGLPLIGRADWNDCLNLNCFSKTPGESFQTTANFESGIAESVLIAAIFAFTGPDYAEICRRTGRDDEAQYAEKSIVAMIEAINNHGWDGRWFLRAYDAHGKKIGSRECEDGKIFIESNGFAVMAGIGTNDGRANLALDSVKEHLDTKYGIVLLQPAYKDYHIELGEVSSYPPGYKENAGIFCHNNPWVTIAETKLGRGNRAFETYTKICPAYREDDSDLRRMEPYVYAQMVAGKDAVRHGEAKNSWLTGTAAWTFVSISQYILGVRPVFDGLMIDPCIPSTMRGFSVTRRFRGADYHISVDNSASVEKGIKSIMIDGNPLDGEALKKLTLPAFGDGKVHKIDVVMG
;
A
#
# COMPACT_ATOMS: atom_id res chain seq x y z
N MET A 1 6.40 8.14 23.98
CA MET A 1 7.51 9.09 23.67
C MET A 1 7.32 9.54 22.24
N GLN A 2 7.57 10.80 21.93
CA GLN A 2 7.47 11.36 20.58
C GLN A 2 8.86 11.28 19.92
N TYR A 3 8.93 10.74 18.70
CA TYR A 3 10.17 10.56 17.93
C TYR A 3 10.32 11.60 16.81
N GLY A 4 9.30 12.41 16.58
CA GLY A 4 9.25 13.37 15.49
C GLY A 4 7.96 14.19 15.51
N TYR A 5 7.70 14.87 14.41
CA TYR A 5 6.51 15.71 14.24
C TYR A 5 6.18 15.92 12.74
N PHE A 6 4.95 16.27 12.44
CA PHE A 6 4.54 16.67 11.10
C PHE A 6 4.93 18.12 10.79
N ASP A 7 5.61 18.33 9.68
CA ASP A 7 5.78 19.64 9.06
C ASP A 7 4.79 19.79 7.90
N ASP A 8 3.65 20.40 8.17
CA ASP A 8 2.57 20.55 7.18
C ASP A 8 2.97 21.47 6.01
N ASN A 9 3.89 22.41 6.23
CA ASN A 9 4.32 23.35 5.19
C ASN A 9 5.14 22.65 4.11
N SER A 10 6.06 21.78 4.51
CA SER A 10 6.88 20.99 3.59
C SER A 10 6.23 19.66 3.20
N ARG A 11 5.13 19.27 3.86
CA ARG A 11 4.48 17.94 3.76
C ARG A 11 5.47 16.82 4.08
N GLU A 12 6.22 17.00 5.15
CA GLU A 12 7.21 16.05 5.64
C GLU A 12 6.84 15.53 7.03
N TYR A 13 7.27 14.32 7.34
CA TYR A 13 7.38 13.86 8.72
C TYR A 13 8.83 13.95 9.15
N VAL A 14 9.10 14.70 10.19
CA VAL A 14 10.43 14.98 10.72
C VAL A 14 10.72 14.06 11.89
N ILE A 15 11.73 13.19 11.74
CA ILE A 15 12.20 12.25 12.76
C ILE A 15 13.46 12.87 13.40
N THR A 16 13.40 13.11 14.70
CA THR A 16 14.45 13.88 15.43
C THR A 16 15.46 12.99 16.14
N ARG A 17 15.28 11.66 16.10
CA ARG A 17 16.20 10.70 16.70
C ARG A 17 16.18 9.38 15.91
N PRO A 18 17.35 8.72 15.75
CA PRO A 18 17.47 7.57 14.85
C PRO A 18 16.89 6.26 15.40
N ASP A 19 16.80 6.12 16.74
CA ASP A 19 16.42 4.93 17.46
C ASP A 19 14.88 4.80 17.60
N THR A 20 14.17 4.95 16.49
CA THR A 20 12.72 4.70 16.43
C THR A 20 12.40 3.25 16.83
N PRO A 21 11.18 2.94 17.35
CA PRO A 21 10.82 1.61 17.86
C PRO A 21 10.96 0.49 16.84
N TYR A 22 10.74 0.80 15.58
CA TYR A 22 11.11 0.03 14.37
C TYR A 22 11.72 1.00 13.37
N PRO A 23 12.43 0.52 12.33
CA PRO A 23 12.78 1.39 11.21
C PRO A 23 11.52 2.02 10.62
N TRP A 24 11.45 3.34 10.58
CA TRP A 24 10.35 4.06 9.95
C TRP A 24 10.75 4.37 8.51
N ILE A 25 9.95 3.88 7.58
CA ILE A 25 10.30 3.86 6.16
C ILE A 25 9.50 4.85 5.34
N ASN A 26 10.04 5.12 4.14
CA ASN A 26 9.35 5.77 3.04
C ASN A 26 9.52 4.94 1.78
N TYR A 27 8.55 5.00 0.87
CA TYR A 27 8.65 4.46 -0.48
C TYR A 27 9.07 5.56 -1.44
N LEU A 28 10.11 5.30 -2.22
CA LEU A 28 10.60 6.16 -3.28
C LEU A 28 10.13 5.58 -4.63
N GLY A 29 9.74 6.45 -5.56
CA GLY A 29 9.26 6.02 -6.88
C GLY A 29 7.74 6.07 -7.03
N SER A 30 7.30 6.04 -8.27
CA SER A 30 5.88 6.21 -8.61
C SER A 30 5.40 5.43 -9.82
N GLU A 31 6.29 4.80 -10.60
CA GLU A 31 5.98 4.09 -11.85
C GLU A 31 6.55 2.68 -11.88
N ASP A 32 7.76 2.50 -12.38
CA ASP A 32 8.37 1.19 -12.60
C ASP A 32 9.54 0.89 -11.65
N PHE A 33 10.26 1.90 -11.18
CA PHE A 33 11.39 1.74 -10.26
C PHE A 33 11.03 2.22 -8.86
N TYR A 34 11.33 1.40 -7.87
CA TYR A 34 10.97 1.68 -6.48
C TYR A 34 12.11 1.38 -5.51
N GLY A 35 12.21 2.21 -4.49
CA GLY A 35 13.07 2.01 -3.33
C GLY A 35 12.31 2.12 -2.02
N LEU A 36 12.65 1.28 -1.07
CA LEU A 36 12.25 1.40 0.32
C LEU A 36 13.44 1.99 1.08
N PHE A 37 13.19 3.05 1.84
CA PHE A 37 14.24 3.79 2.51
C PHE A 37 13.84 4.10 3.96
N SER A 38 14.60 3.57 4.93
CA SER A 38 14.33 3.81 6.34
C SER A 38 14.96 5.11 6.84
N ASN A 39 14.54 5.54 8.02
CA ASN A 39 15.12 6.69 8.70
C ASN A 39 16.65 6.53 8.97
N THR A 40 17.19 5.32 8.86
CA THR A 40 18.62 5.02 9.03
C THR A 40 19.27 4.48 7.76
N SER A 41 18.74 4.80 6.57
CA SER A 41 19.22 4.40 5.22
C SER A 41 19.12 2.92 4.90
N GLY A 42 18.38 2.14 5.69
CA GLY A 42 18.06 0.74 5.40
C GLY A 42 17.07 0.59 4.26
N GLY A 43 16.91 -0.64 3.75
CA GLY A 43 15.95 -1.00 2.73
C GLY A 43 16.57 -1.49 1.42
N TYR A 44 15.77 -1.57 0.38
CA TYR A 44 16.15 -2.14 -0.91
C TYR A 44 15.46 -1.42 -2.07
N CYS A 45 15.94 -1.69 -3.29
CA CYS A 45 15.27 -1.21 -4.51
C CYS A 45 15.10 -2.31 -5.55
N PHE A 46 14.16 -2.10 -6.46
CA PHE A 46 13.81 -3.05 -7.50
C PHE A 46 13.16 -2.34 -8.70
N TYR A 47 13.15 -3.04 -9.84
CA TYR A 47 12.45 -2.64 -11.05
C TYR A 47 11.24 -3.55 -11.26
N ARG A 48 10.03 -3.01 -11.30
CA ARG A 48 8.72 -3.66 -11.51
C ARG A 48 8.36 -4.80 -10.54
N ASP A 49 9.28 -5.71 -10.27
CA ASP A 49 9.02 -6.90 -9.46
C ASP A 49 10.08 -7.06 -8.36
N ALA A 50 9.64 -6.96 -7.11
CA ALA A 50 10.52 -7.03 -5.94
C ALA A 50 11.14 -8.43 -5.72
N ARG A 51 10.60 -9.48 -6.35
CA ARG A 51 11.14 -10.84 -6.30
C ARG A 51 12.17 -11.08 -7.39
N MET A 52 11.82 -10.74 -8.65
CA MET A 52 12.59 -11.16 -9.83
C MET A 52 13.61 -10.14 -10.30
N LEU A 53 13.37 -8.85 -10.05
CA LEU A 53 14.21 -7.75 -10.54
C LEU A 53 14.68 -6.84 -9.39
N ARG A 54 15.11 -7.45 -8.28
CA ARG A 54 15.67 -6.76 -7.12
C ARG A 54 17.13 -6.40 -7.33
N LEU A 55 17.47 -5.13 -7.15
CA LEU A 55 18.85 -4.65 -7.34
C LEU A 55 19.71 -4.82 -6.08
N THR A 56 19.18 -4.43 -4.93
CA THR A 56 19.92 -4.48 -3.65
C THR A 56 19.38 -5.56 -2.72
N ARG A 57 20.30 -6.17 -1.98
CA ARG A 57 19.97 -7.27 -1.06
C ARG A 57 19.26 -6.75 0.17
N TYR A 58 18.19 -7.44 0.53
CA TYR A 58 17.46 -7.29 1.78
C TYR A 58 16.96 -8.66 2.25
N ARG A 59 17.18 -8.98 3.53
CA ARG A 59 16.72 -10.22 4.13
C ARG A 59 15.84 -9.89 5.33
N TYR A 60 14.58 -10.31 5.24
CA TYR A 60 13.65 -10.23 6.35
C TYR A 60 13.98 -11.29 7.41
N ASN A 61 13.98 -10.91 8.68
CA ASN A 61 14.33 -11.79 9.79
C ASN A 61 13.33 -11.71 10.96
N ASN A 62 12.06 -11.36 10.69
CA ASN A 62 10.96 -11.14 11.63
C ASN A 62 11.12 -9.93 12.56
N VAL A 63 12.33 -9.58 12.93
CA VAL A 63 12.65 -8.38 13.67
C VAL A 63 13.56 -7.54 12.81
N PRO A 64 13.03 -6.53 12.10
CA PRO A 64 13.86 -5.69 11.24
C PRO A 64 14.98 -5.06 12.05
N THR A 65 16.22 -5.37 11.65
CA THR A 65 17.42 -4.80 12.28
C THR A 65 17.96 -3.62 11.51
N ASP A 66 17.34 -3.31 10.36
CA ASP A 66 17.79 -2.29 9.41
C ASP A 66 19.23 -2.55 8.90
N ALA A 67 19.58 -3.82 8.78
CA ALA A 67 20.88 -4.29 8.34
C ALA A 67 20.81 -4.67 6.85
N GLY A 68 20.97 -3.73 6.00
CA GLY A 68 20.93 -3.80 4.54
C GLY A 68 20.37 -2.49 4.03
N GLY A 69 21.17 -1.76 3.27
CA GLY A 69 20.80 -0.41 2.84
C GLY A 69 21.85 0.24 1.99
N ARG A 70 21.78 1.55 1.89
CA ARG A 70 22.74 2.40 1.15
C ARG A 70 23.48 3.23 2.19
N TYR A 71 24.64 2.72 2.63
CA TYR A 71 25.40 3.32 3.71
C TYR A 71 26.54 4.18 3.20
N PHE A 72 26.86 5.23 3.97
CA PHE A 72 28.04 6.04 3.82
C PHE A 72 28.80 5.99 5.14
N TYR A 73 30.05 5.56 5.09
CA TYR A 73 30.97 5.61 6.22
C TYR A 73 31.88 6.81 6.04
N LEU A 74 32.06 7.57 7.10
CA LEU A 74 32.98 8.69 7.15
C LEU A 74 34.11 8.37 8.13
N ARG A 75 35.34 8.65 7.72
CA ARG A 75 36.51 8.56 8.56
C ARG A 75 37.22 9.93 8.56
N ASP A 76 37.24 10.58 9.73
CA ASP A 76 37.82 11.90 10.00
C ASP A 76 38.97 11.72 10.99
N GLU A 77 40.23 11.81 10.51
CA GLU A 77 41.43 11.61 11.33
C GLU A 77 41.43 10.31 12.16
N GLY A 78 40.83 9.25 11.64
CA GLY A 78 40.73 7.94 12.30
C GLY A 78 39.45 7.72 13.12
N ASP A 79 38.63 8.74 13.35
CA ASP A 79 37.30 8.60 13.90
C ASP A 79 36.33 8.12 12.81
N VAL A 80 35.81 6.90 12.95
CA VAL A 80 34.90 6.27 11.96
C VAL A 80 33.47 6.33 12.47
N TRP A 81 32.56 6.77 11.59
CA TRP A 81 31.13 6.88 11.92
C TRP A 81 30.23 6.79 10.70
N THR A 82 28.94 6.48 10.92
CA THR A 82 27.90 6.47 9.88
C THR A 82 26.91 7.60 10.11
N PRO A 83 26.74 8.50 9.14
CA PRO A 83 25.82 9.65 9.26
C PRO A 83 24.36 9.28 9.44
N SER A 84 23.96 8.15 8.89
CA SER A 84 22.60 7.61 9.05
C SER A 84 22.37 6.88 10.39
N TRP A 85 23.32 6.90 11.33
CA TRP A 85 23.35 6.16 12.58
C TRP A 85 23.64 4.66 12.38
N MET A 86 22.78 3.92 11.67
CA MET A 86 23.08 2.55 11.26
C MET A 86 24.13 2.52 10.12
N PRO A 87 24.90 1.43 9.99
CA PRO A 87 24.89 0.21 10.80
C PRO A 87 25.73 0.29 12.09
N MET A 88 26.56 1.30 12.27
CA MET A 88 27.51 1.41 13.39
C MET A 88 26.86 1.89 14.70
N LYS A 89 25.63 2.40 14.67
CA LYS A 89 24.97 3.09 15.77
C LYS A 89 25.80 4.23 16.34
N SER A 90 26.39 5.02 15.44
CA SER A 90 27.33 6.07 15.74
C SER A 90 26.75 7.13 16.67
N LYS A 91 27.56 7.61 17.62
CA LYS A 91 27.19 8.78 18.42
C LYS A 91 27.25 10.00 17.52
N LEU A 92 26.11 10.68 17.36
CA LEU A 92 25.95 11.88 16.55
C LEU A 92 25.72 13.10 17.44
N ASP A 93 26.24 14.27 17.06
CA ASP A 93 25.97 15.52 17.75
C ASP A 93 24.58 16.06 17.40
N ARG A 94 24.16 15.85 16.16
CA ARG A 94 22.85 16.16 15.62
C ARG A 94 22.39 15.04 14.68
N TYR A 95 21.10 14.78 14.67
CA TYR A 95 20.44 13.87 13.72
C TYR A 95 19.02 14.34 13.42
N GLU A 96 18.67 14.30 12.16
CA GLU A 96 17.31 14.52 11.66
C GLU A 96 17.10 13.71 10.39
N CYS A 97 15.96 13.02 10.31
CA CYS A 97 15.48 12.44 9.06
C CYS A 97 14.14 13.05 8.70
N ARG A 98 13.93 13.36 7.42
CA ARG A 98 12.68 13.88 6.87
C ARG A 98 12.18 12.97 5.77
N HIS A 99 11.03 12.37 5.98
CA HIS A 99 10.32 11.63 4.94
C HIS A 99 9.30 12.55 4.27
N GLY A 100 9.48 12.77 2.98
CA GLY A 100 8.58 13.58 2.14
C GLY A 100 7.92 12.74 1.04
N MET A 101 7.24 13.41 0.13
CA MET A 101 6.51 12.74 -0.95
C MET A 101 7.49 12.25 -2.03
N GLY A 102 7.84 10.95 -1.98
CA GLY A 102 8.75 10.31 -2.93
C GLY A 102 10.24 10.57 -2.71
N TYR A 103 10.62 11.20 -1.60
CA TYR A 103 12.02 11.40 -1.22
C TYR A 103 12.22 11.28 0.30
N SER A 104 13.47 11.06 0.70
CA SER A 104 13.91 11.09 2.10
C SER A 104 15.18 11.89 2.25
N ARG A 105 15.31 12.62 3.36
CA ARG A 105 16.51 13.40 3.71
C ARG A 105 17.05 12.95 5.04
N ILE A 106 18.37 12.83 5.16
CA ILE A 106 19.06 12.63 6.43
C ILE A 106 20.07 13.76 6.59
N SER A 107 20.04 14.43 7.72
CA SER A 107 21.05 15.39 8.13
C SER A 107 21.60 15.02 9.50
N SER A 108 22.91 15.02 9.63
CA SER A 108 23.59 14.71 10.88
C SER A 108 24.91 15.44 10.99
N SER A 109 25.45 15.51 12.20
CA SER A 109 26.77 16.08 12.41
C SER A 109 27.55 15.32 13.47
N ARG A 110 28.88 15.36 13.35
CA ARG A 110 29.83 14.86 14.35
C ARG A 110 31.15 15.64 14.26
N ASN A 111 31.65 16.10 15.39
CA ASN A 111 32.93 16.81 15.50
C ASN A 111 33.07 17.99 14.52
N GLY A 112 32.00 18.76 14.28
CA GLY A 112 31.99 19.88 13.35
C GLY A 112 32.01 19.52 11.86
N LEU A 113 31.85 18.25 11.50
CA LEU A 113 31.54 17.82 10.14
C LEU A 113 30.03 17.59 10.01
N GLU A 114 29.39 18.29 9.08
CA GLU A 114 27.98 18.10 8.73
C GLU A 114 27.86 17.24 7.49
N PHE A 115 26.85 16.36 7.53
CA PHE A 115 26.44 15.47 6.44
C PHE A 115 24.98 15.74 6.09
N TYR A 116 24.71 15.92 4.79
CA TYR A 116 23.37 16.06 4.24
C TYR A 116 23.20 15.06 3.11
N GLN A 117 22.14 14.29 3.17
CA GLN A 117 21.74 13.34 2.14
C GLN A 117 20.30 13.61 1.71
N VAL A 118 20.05 13.61 0.41
CA VAL A 118 18.71 13.46 -0.15
C VAL A 118 18.68 12.25 -1.08
N SER A 119 17.69 11.38 -0.89
CA SER A 119 17.52 10.14 -1.66
C SER A 119 16.14 10.13 -2.29
N PHE A 120 16.06 9.88 -3.59
CA PHE A 120 14.79 9.85 -4.33
C PHE A 120 14.93 9.06 -5.63
N VAL A 121 13.79 8.71 -6.22
CA VAL A 121 13.67 8.13 -7.57
C VAL A 121 13.13 9.22 -8.49
N PRO A 122 13.85 9.61 -9.56
CA PRO A 122 13.38 10.61 -10.50
C PRO A 122 12.18 10.08 -11.31
N LEU A 123 11.36 10.99 -11.82
CA LEU A 123 10.21 10.62 -12.64
C LEU A 123 10.65 9.94 -13.95
N ARG A 124 10.03 8.80 -14.28
CA ARG A 124 10.19 8.05 -15.54
C ARG A 124 11.58 7.48 -15.79
N ASP A 125 12.43 7.38 -14.78
CA ASP A 125 13.75 6.76 -14.89
C ASP A 125 13.93 5.67 -13.85
N ASN A 126 14.75 4.69 -14.19
CA ASN A 126 14.91 3.47 -13.42
C ASN A 126 16.16 3.55 -12.53
N CYS A 127 16.21 4.53 -11.63
CA CYS A 127 17.33 4.68 -10.70
C CYS A 127 16.93 5.37 -9.39
N GLU A 128 17.72 5.12 -8.35
CA GLU A 128 17.80 5.98 -7.17
C GLU A 128 18.94 6.99 -7.33
N ILE A 129 18.71 8.22 -6.89
CA ILE A 129 19.72 9.27 -6.77
C ILE A 129 19.94 9.53 -5.28
N HIS A 130 21.23 9.53 -4.88
CA HIS A 130 21.65 9.94 -3.54
C HIS A 130 22.59 11.13 -3.68
N LYS A 131 22.10 12.32 -3.40
CA LYS A 131 22.90 13.54 -3.36
C LYS A 131 23.43 13.74 -1.95
N ILE A 132 24.76 13.74 -1.80
CA ILE A 132 25.46 13.87 -0.53
C ILE A 132 26.21 15.19 -0.50
N THR A 133 26.08 15.97 0.59
CA THR A 133 26.90 17.16 0.82
C THR A 133 27.60 17.03 2.16
N LEU A 134 28.91 17.16 2.16
CA LEU A 134 29.76 17.32 3.35
C LEU A 134 30.08 18.78 3.54
N LYS A 135 29.97 19.28 4.79
CA LYS A 135 30.32 20.67 5.14
C LYS A 135 31.18 20.71 6.41
N ASN A 136 32.29 21.45 6.37
CA ASN A 136 33.15 21.65 7.53
C ASN A 136 32.73 22.90 8.31
N GLU A 137 32.07 22.72 9.43
CA GLU A 137 31.69 23.78 10.38
C GLU A 137 32.74 24.02 11.49
N SER A 138 33.84 23.27 11.45
CA SER A 138 34.94 23.44 12.39
C SER A 138 35.84 24.61 11.98
N LYS A 139 36.81 24.94 12.83
CA LYS A 139 37.79 26.02 12.60
C LYS A 139 39.09 25.54 11.96
N ILE A 140 39.20 24.26 11.63
CA ILE A 140 40.42 23.63 11.09
C ILE A 140 40.09 22.90 9.79
N ASP A 141 41.08 22.70 8.94
CA ASP A 141 40.96 21.85 7.77
C ASP A 141 40.58 20.41 8.19
N LYS A 142 39.68 19.78 7.45
CA LYS A 142 39.30 18.36 7.64
C LYS A 142 39.73 17.52 6.44
N TYR A 143 40.28 16.35 6.73
CA TYR A 143 40.67 15.35 5.75
C TYR A 143 39.81 14.11 5.93
N ILE A 144 38.86 13.90 5.02
CA ILE A 144 37.78 12.91 5.16
C ILE A 144 37.98 11.80 4.13
N ASP A 145 37.96 10.56 4.61
CA ASP A 145 37.73 9.40 3.75
C ASP A 145 36.23 9.04 3.82
N MET A 146 35.55 9.09 2.68
CA MET A 146 34.13 8.65 2.55
C MET A 146 34.09 7.33 1.78
N PHE A 147 33.40 6.33 2.36
CA PHE A 147 33.16 5.06 1.71
C PHE A 147 31.65 4.87 1.50
N SER A 148 31.22 4.74 0.24
CA SER A 148 29.85 4.31 -0.06
C SER A 148 29.74 2.81 0.09
N PHE A 149 28.52 2.30 0.37
CA PHE A 149 28.28 0.86 0.45
C PHE A 149 26.87 0.50 0.02
N ILE A 150 26.76 -0.43 -0.93
CA ILE A 150 25.54 -1.18 -1.25
C ILE A 150 25.90 -2.66 -1.40
N GLU A 151 24.95 -3.56 -1.13
CA GLU A 151 25.09 -4.98 -1.43
C GLU A 151 24.13 -5.35 -2.58
N PHE A 152 24.65 -5.90 -3.67
CA PHE A 152 23.82 -6.31 -4.80
C PHE A 152 23.07 -7.61 -4.48
N CYS A 153 21.79 -7.63 -4.85
CA CYS A 153 20.99 -8.86 -4.92
C CYS A 153 21.36 -9.63 -6.20
N LEU A 154 21.31 -10.95 -6.14
CA LEU A 154 21.48 -11.81 -7.32
C LEU A 154 20.17 -11.88 -8.15
N TRP A 155 19.47 -10.76 -8.24
CA TRP A 155 18.22 -10.47 -8.96
C TRP A 155 16.99 -11.20 -8.41
N ASN A 156 17.00 -12.54 -8.37
CA ASN A 156 15.92 -13.29 -7.76
C ASN A 156 16.09 -13.27 -6.23
N ALA A 157 15.27 -12.48 -5.58
CA ALA A 157 15.34 -12.28 -4.13
C ALA A 157 15.09 -13.58 -3.33
N ASN A 158 14.26 -14.47 -3.85
CA ASN A 158 14.00 -15.76 -3.20
C ASN A 158 15.21 -16.68 -3.27
N ASP A 159 15.86 -16.79 -4.43
CA ASP A 159 17.09 -17.56 -4.58
C ASP A 159 18.23 -16.94 -3.77
N ASP A 160 18.36 -15.62 -3.77
CA ASP A 160 19.38 -14.90 -3.00
C ASP A 160 19.24 -15.08 -1.48
N MET A 161 18.01 -15.22 -1.00
CA MET A 161 17.71 -15.43 0.42
C MET A 161 18.03 -16.87 0.87
N THR A 162 17.96 -17.85 -0.02
CA THR A 162 18.12 -19.28 0.27
C THR A 162 19.57 -19.71 0.01
N ASN A 163 20.28 -20.19 1.02
CA ASN A 163 21.70 -20.55 0.88
C ASN A 163 21.97 -21.57 -0.22
N PHE A 164 21.10 -22.59 -0.38
CA PHE A 164 21.25 -23.60 -1.42
C PHE A 164 21.10 -23.00 -2.84
N GLN A 165 20.03 -22.27 -3.07
CA GLN A 165 19.75 -21.68 -4.40
C GLN A 165 20.77 -20.60 -4.77
N ARG A 166 21.22 -19.82 -3.79
CA ARG A 166 22.23 -18.80 -3.95
C ARG A 166 23.55 -19.37 -4.50
N ASN A 167 23.94 -20.58 -4.14
CA ASN A 167 25.15 -21.22 -4.64
C ASN A 167 25.15 -21.44 -6.16
N PHE A 168 23.99 -21.39 -6.81
CA PHE A 168 23.88 -21.56 -8.25
C PHE A 168 23.81 -20.22 -9.00
N SER A 169 23.70 -19.10 -8.32
CA SER A 169 23.66 -17.77 -8.94
C SER A 169 24.99 -17.06 -8.72
N ILE A 170 25.65 -16.65 -9.79
CA ILE A 170 26.97 -16.02 -9.74
C ILE A 170 26.82 -14.56 -10.18
N GLY A 171 27.13 -13.63 -9.27
CA GLY A 171 27.25 -12.22 -9.58
C GLY A 171 28.65 -11.91 -10.12
N GLU A 172 28.71 -11.19 -11.23
CA GLU A 172 29.94 -10.68 -11.82
C GLU A 172 29.92 -9.15 -11.80
N VAL A 173 31.06 -8.55 -11.51
CA VAL A 173 31.22 -7.09 -11.52
C VAL A 173 32.26 -6.63 -12.51
N GLU A 174 31.97 -5.51 -13.16
CA GLU A 174 32.93 -4.76 -13.95
C GLU A 174 33.09 -3.37 -13.30
N VAL A 175 34.30 -2.84 -13.31
CA VAL A 175 34.59 -1.51 -12.77
C VAL A 175 35.29 -0.65 -13.83
N GLU A 176 34.76 0.57 -14.01
CA GLU A 176 35.33 1.56 -14.93
C GLU A 176 35.36 2.93 -14.24
N GLY A 177 36.52 3.29 -13.71
CA GLY A 177 36.66 4.53 -12.93
C GLY A 177 35.76 4.54 -11.69
N SER A 178 34.82 5.46 -11.63
CA SER A 178 33.83 5.58 -10.55
C SER A 178 32.50 4.86 -10.80
N ARG A 179 32.47 3.88 -11.70
CA ARG A 179 31.27 3.14 -12.11
C ARG A 179 31.49 1.66 -11.84
N ILE A 180 30.56 1.06 -11.10
CA ILE A 180 30.53 -0.36 -10.76
C ILE A 180 29.28 -0.96 -11.41
N TYR A 181 29.47 -1.98 -12.26
CA TYR A 181 28.37 -2.67 -12.96
C TYR A 181 28.25 -4.08 -12.41
N HIS A 182 27.00 -4.53 -12.19
CA HIS A 182 26.70 -5.86 -11.68
C HIS A 182 25.73 -6.59 -12.58
N LYS A 183 26.05 -7.80 -12.96
CA LYS A 183 25.22 -8.73 -13.75
C LYS A 183 25.22 -10.12 -13.12
N THR A 184 24.28 -10.97 -13.55
CA THR A 184 24.21 -12.38 -13.13
C THR A 184 23.92 -13.24 -14.34
N GLU A 185 24.71 -14.31 -14.53
CA GLU A 185 24.70 -15.14 -15.73
C GLU A 185 24.15 -16.55 -15.54
N TYR A 186 23.70 -16.92 -14.36
CA TYR A 186 23.20 -18.26 -14.08
C TYR A 186 21.69 -18.39 -14.35
N ARG A 187 21.24 -19.57 -14.80
CA ARG A 187 19.86 -19.98 -15.16
C ARG A 187 19.23 -19.21 -16.31
N GLU A 188 19.36 -17.91 -16.32
CA GLU A 188 18.84 -17.04 -17.36
C GLU A 188 19.98 -16.13 -17.85
N ARG A 189 20.19 -16.11 -19.15
CA ARG A 189 21.14 -15.16 -19.77
C ARG A 189 20.43 -13.83 -19.93
N ARG A 190 20.45 -13.06 -18.87
CA ARG A 190 19.74 -11.79 -18.79
C ARG A 190 20.43 -10.69 -19.56
N ASN A 191 19.64 -9.75 -20.08
CA ASN A 191 20.15 -8.57 -20.78
C ASN A 191 20.25 -7.34 -19.83
N HIS A 192 19.77 -7.46 -18.60
CA HIS A 192 19.79 -6.38 -17.63
C HIS A 192 20.99 -6.48 -16.67
N TYR A 193 21.34 -5.33 -16.13
CA TYR A 193 22.39 -5.17 -15.14
C TYR A 193 22.11 -3.97 -14.25
N ALA A 194 22.77 -3.90 -13.09
CA ALA A 194 22.74 -2.73 -12.21
C ALA A 194 24.01 -1.89 -12.40
N VAL A 195 23.91 -0.59 -12.20
CA VAL A 195 25.05 0.33 -12.10
C VAL A 195 25.00 1.09 -10.78
N TRP A 196 26.16 1.13 -10.08
CA TRP A 196 26.38 2.01 -8.94
C TRP A 196 27.54 2.95 -9.27
N ALA A 197 27.29 4.24 -9.31
CA ALA A 197 28.28 5.21 -9.78
C ALA A 197 28.24 6.50 -8.97
N VAL A 198 29.35 7.21 -8.94
CA VAL A 198 29.49 8.56 -8.39
C VAL A 198 30.09 9.53 -9.41
N ASN A 199 29.68 10.79 -9.33
CA ASN A 199 30.06 11.85 -10.30
C ASN A 199 31.46 12.41 -10.17
N VAL A 200 32.29 11.87 -9.29
CA VAL A 200 33.68 12.31 -9.07
C VAL A 200 34.65 11.14 -9.22
N PRO A 201 35.96 11.41 -9.53
CA PRO A 201 36.97 10.38 -9.45
C PRO A 201 37.06 9.79 -8.04
N VAL A 202 37.37 8.50 -7.93
CA VAL A 202 37.52 7.79 -6.66
C VAL A 202 38.99 7.48 -6.39
N ALA A 203 39.36 7.44 -5.12
CA ALA A 203 40.69 7.03 -4.68
C ALA A 203 40.85 5.50 -4.73
N GLY A 204 39.75 4.77 -4.68
CA GLY A 204 39.69 3.32 -4.75
C GLY A 204 38.25 2.81 -4.71
N PHE A 205 38.12 1.51 -4.79
CA PHE A 205 36.80 0.83 -4.73
C PHE A 205 36.94 -0.56 -4.12
N ASP A 206 35.85 -1.16 -3.72
CA ASP A 206 35.74 -2.58 -3.40
C ASP A 206 34.41 -3.15 -3.90
N THR A 207 34.47 -4.33 -4.47
CA THR A 207 33.27 -5.03 -4.95
C THR A 207 33.09 -6.42 -4.34
N ASP A 208 34.05 -6.91 -3.58
CA ASP A 208 33.95 -8.14 -2.82
C ASP A 208 33.64 -7.89 -1.35
N ARG A 209 32.52 -8.47 -0.88
CA ARG A 209 32.00 -8.25 0.47
C ARG A 209 32.95 -8.71 1.57
N GLN A 210 33.58 -9.87 1.39
CA GLN A 210 34.51 -10.42 2.39
C GLN A 210 35.76 -9.58 2.51
N THR A 211 36.32 -9.11 1.41
CA THR A 211 37.48 -8.21 1.37
C THR A 211 37.17 -6.86 2.03
N PHE A 212 35.97 -6.31 1.77
CA PHE A 212 35.56 -5.03 2.37
C PHE A 212 35.33 -5.11 3.88
N LEU A 213 34.58 -6.14 4.32
CA LEU A 213 34.21 -6.28 5.74
C LEU A 213 35.36 -6.83 6.59
N GLY A 214 36.15 -7.75 6.05
CA GLY A 214 37.05 -8.60 6.82
C GLY A 214 36.38 -9.86 7.32
N LEU A 215 37.16 -10.85 7.74
CA LEU A 215 36.67 -12.12 8.29
C LEU A 215 36.04 -11.88 9.66
N TYR A 216 34.84 -12.45 9.85
CA TYR A 216 34.02 -12.37 11.08
C TYR A 216 33.54 -10.97 11.46
N ASN A 217 33.78 -9.93 10.64
CA ASN A 217 33.24 -8.60 10.90
C ASN A 217 31.87 -8.40 10.24
N GLY A 218 31.06 -7.50 10.82
CA GLY A 218 29.79 -7.05 10.28
C GLY A 218 29.88 -5.67 9.62
N PHE A 219 28.73 -5.15 9.23
CA PHE A 219 28.62 -3.79 8.67
C PHE A 219 28.98 -2.70 9.68
N ASP A 220 28.96 -2.99 10.96
CA ASP A 220 29.32 -2.11 12.07
C ASP A 220 30.85 -1.93 12.23
N HIS A 221 31.64 -2.82 11.63
CA HIS A 221 33.12 -2.75 11.73
C HIS A 221 33.81 -3.23 10.44
N PRO A 222 33.62 -2.58 9.28
CA PRO A 222 34.28 -3.00 8.04
C PRO A 222 35.75 -2.65 8.04
N ASP A 223 36.64 -3.65 7.88
CA ASP A 223 38.10 -3.52 7.88
C ASP A 223 38.61 -2.43 6.93
N THR A 224 38.08 -2.39 5.71
CA THR A 224 38.44 -1.40 4.70
C THR A 224 38.27 0.02 5.19
N VAL A 225 37.16 0.32 5.86
CA VAL A 225 36.88 1.67 6.37
C VAL A 225 37.76 2.03 7.53
N PHE A 226 38.00 1.08 8.47
CA PHE A 226 38.86 1.34 9.63
C PHE A 226 40.33 1.50 9.23
N LYS A 227 40.79 0.78 8.20
CA LYS A 227 42.11 0.96 7.61
C LYS A 227 42.24 2.30 6.86
N GLY A 228 41.14 2.82 6.31
CA GLY A 228 41.12 4.03 5.49
C GLY A 228 41.68 3.84 4.08
N GLU A 229 41.61 2.61 3.56
CA GLU A 229 42.21 2.27 2.26
C GLU A 229 41.42 1.11 1.61
N SER A 230 40.98 1.30 0.36
CA SER A 230 40.34 0.28 -0.45
C SER A 230 41.32 -0.72 -1.02
N ASN A 231 40.86 -1.96 -1.23
CA ASN A 231 41.68 -3.04 -1.77
C ASN A 231 41.58 -3.13 -3.30
N ASN A 232 40.69 -2.38 -3.94
CA ASN A 232 40.32 -2.48 -5.36
C ASN A 232 39.91 -3.90 -5.76
N SER A 233 39.17 -4.58 -4.90
CA SER A 233 38.73 -5.95 -5.08
C SER A 233 37.66 -6.05 -6.19
N ILE A 234 37.76 -7.11 -7.01
CA ILE A 234 36.75 -7.47 -8.05
C ILE A 234 36.06 -8.76 -7.63
N ALA A 235 34.77 -8.72 -7.43
CA ALA A 235 34.00 -9.89 -7.07
C ALA A 235 33.59 -10.71 -8.29
N SER A 236 33.69 -12.02 -8.11
CA SER A 236 33.04 -13.01 -8.96
C SER A 236 32.46 -14.08 -8.03
N GLY A 237 31.16 -14.09 -7.83
CA GLY A 237 30.53 -15.02 -6.88
C GLY A 237 29.26 -14.50 -6.22
N TRP A 238 29.07 -14.84 -4.96
CA TRP A 238 27.76 -14.80 -4.29
C TRP A 238 27.50 -13.56 -3.45
N ALA A 239 28.48 -12.70 -3.26
CA ALA A 239 28.34 -11.55 -2.37
C ALA A 239 28.95 -10.26 -3.00
N PRO A 240 28.48 -9.87 -4.20
CA PRO A 240 28.94 -8.64 -4.83
C PRO A 240 28.43 -7.42 -4.08
N ILE A 241 29.32 -6.43 -3.90
CA ILE A 241 29.01 -5.13 -3.31
C ILE A 241 29.43 -4.01 -4.27
N GLY A 242 28.98 -2.80 -3.97
CA GLY A 242 29.49 -1.58 -4.58
C GLY A 242 29.97 -0.62 -3.50
N SER A 243 31.29 -0.41 -3.41
CA SER A 243 31.90 0.57 -2.52
C SER A 243 32.85 1.47 -3.28
N HIS A 244 32.73 2.78 -3.12
CA HIS A 244 33.64 3.79 -3.61
C HIS A 244 34.38 4.42 -2.43
N HIS A 245 35.68 4.64 -2.55
CA HIS A 245 36.48 5.40 -1.61
C HIS A 245 36.81 6.78 -2.19
N ILE A 246 36.34 7.82 -1.53
CA ILE A 246 36.52 9.22 -1.91
C ILE A 246 37.30 9.93 -0.81
N LYS A 247 38.37 10.62 -1.20
CA LYS A 247 39.13 11.49 -0.30
C LYS A 247 38.77 12.95 -0.52
N ALA A 248 38.38 13.63 0.55
CA ALA A 248 38.01 15.04 0.54
C ALA A 248 38.83 15.85 1.52
N ARG A 249 39.30 17.03 1.09
CA ARG A 249 39.80 18.07 1.99
C ARG A 249 38.81 19.20 2.02
N LEU A 250 38.39 19.61 3.20
CA LEU A 250 37.42 20.68 3.43
C LEU A 250 38.06 21.75 4.34
N ALA A 251 38.28 22.94 3.82
CA ALA A 251 38.68 24.10 4.64
C ALA A 251 37.49 24.51 5.56
N PRO A 252 37.72 25.31 6.62
CA PRO A 252 36.64 25.85 7.45
C PRO A 252 35.56 26.56 6.63
N GLY A 253 34.29 26.13 6.78
CA GLY A 253 33.12 26.64 6.05
C GLY A 253 32.94 26.08 4.65
N GLU A 254 33.89 25.29 4.12
CA GLU A 254 33.81 24.68 2.80
C GLU A 254 32.80 23.52 2.80
N SER A 255 32.13 23.33 1.64
CA SER A 255 31.27 22.19 1.38
C SER A 255 31.56 21.56 0.02
N GLN A 256 31.43 20.23 -0.05
CA GLN A 256 31.54 19.46 -1.30
C GLN A 256 30.33 18.57 -1.47
N THR A 257 29.85 18.47 -2.72
CA THR A 257 28.63 17.72 -3.05
C THR A 257 28.93 16.60 -4.05
N TYR A 258 28.38 15.42 -3.77
CA TYR A 258 28.54 14.20 -4.54
C TYR A 258 27.18 13.70 -4.96
N VAL A 259 27.09 13.12 -6.16
CA VAL A 259 25.87 12.49 -6.67
C VAL A 259 26.15 11.02 -6.97
N PHE A 260 25.48 10.15 -6.21
CA PHE A 260 25.52 8.72 -6.46
C PHE A 260 24.23 8.31 -7.19
N VAL A 261 24.36 7.42 -8.17
CA VAL A 261 23.27 6.88 -8.97
C VAL A 261 23.30 5.35 -8.90
N LEU A 262 22.21 4.77 -8.43
CA LEU A 262 21.97 3.32 -8.44
C LEU A 262 20.90 3.02 -9.47
N GLY A 263 21.27 2.47 -10.62
CA GLY A 263 20.42 2.32 -11.78
C GLY A 263 20.15 0.88 -12.21
N TYR A 264 18.95 0.62 -12.73
CA TYR A 264 18.61 -0.54 -13.54
C TYR A 264 18.81 -0.19 -15.00
N CYS A 265 19.56 -1.03 -15.70
CA CYS A 265 19.84 -0.88 -17.12
C CYS A 265 19.52 -2.20 -17.84
N GLU A 266 19.02 -2.11 -19.05
CA GLU A 266 18.68 -3.27 -19.88
C GLU A 266 19.13 -3.00 -21.33
N ASN A 267 19.83 -3.97 -21.90
CA ASN A 267 20.23 -3.97 -23.31
C ASN A 267 19.18 -4.67 -24.17
N HIS A 268 19.10 -4.33 -25.46
CA HIS A 268 18.35 -5.14 -26.40
C HIS A 268 18.93 -6.55 -26.52
N GLU A 269 18.09 -7.50 -26.87
CA GLU A 269 18.38 -8.94 -26.82
C GLU A 269 19.68 -9.32 -27.54
N ASN A 270 19.99 -8.65 -28.65
CA ASN A 270 21.19 -8.91 -29.46
C ASN A 270 22.35 -7.94 -29.17
N GLU A 271 22.20 -7.02 -28.21
CA GLU A 271 23.19 -5.96 -27.93
C GLU A 271 23.74 -6.06 -26.50
N LYS A 272 23.68 -7.22 -25.89
CA LYS A 272 24.12 -7.45 -24.51
C LYS A 272 25.58 -7.11 -24.27
N TRP A 273 26.42 -7.44 -25.23
CA TRP A 273 27.87 -7.31 -25.11
C TRP A 273 28.40 -6.15 -25.95
N GLU A 274 29.54 -5.60 -25.56
CA GLU A 274 30.26 -4.65 -26.41
C GLU A 274 30.65 -5.31 -27.72
N SER A 275 30.43 -4.62 -28.84
CA SER A 275 30.76 -5.08 -30.18
C SER A 275 32.26 -5.25 -30.33
N SER A 276 32.69 -6.31 -31.04
CA SER A 276 34.09 -6.63 -31.46
C SER A 276 34.83 -7.69 -30.66
N GLY A 277 34.17 -8.84 -30.45
CA GLY A 277 34.90 -10.06 -30.06
C GLY A 277 35.21 -10.20 -28.56
N ASN A 278 34.94 -9.22 -27.72
CA ASN A 278 35.04 -9.33 -26.27
C ASN A 278 33.77 -9.89 -25.68
N HIS A 279 33.55 -11.19 -25.84
CA HIS A 279 32.44 -11.85 -25.11
C HIS A 279 32.73 -11.75 -23.61
N GLY A 280 31.77 -11.16 -22.88
CA GLY A 280 31.84 -11.01 -21.42
C GLY A 280 31.88 -9.57 -20.90
N ILE A 281 32.16 -8.55 -21.73
CA ILE A 281 32.06 -7.15 -21.35
C ILE A 281 30.67 -6.64 -21.72
N ILE A 282 29.93 -6.20 -20.69
CA ILE A 282 28.55 -5.74 -20.87
C ILE A 282 28.48 -4.41 -21.63
N ASN A 283 27.49 -4.26 -22.51
CA ASN A 283 27.24 -2.98 -23.20
C ASN A 283 26.73 -1.94 -22.21
N LYS A 284 27.52 -0.90 -22.01
CA LYS A 284 27.30 0.15 -20.99
C LYS A 284 26.50 1.37 -21.49
N LYS A 285 26.07 1.34 -22.76
CA LYS A 285 25.34 2.48 -23.36
C LYS A 285 24.12 2.93 -22.56
N PRO A 286 23.22 2.04 -22.08
CA PRO A 286 22.08 2.46 -21.24
C PRO A 286 22.53 3.13 -19.93
N ALA A 287 23.55 2.58 -19.26
CA ALA A 287 24.08 3.19 -18.03
C ALA A 287 24.71 4.55 -18.28
N ASN A 288 25.49 4.70 -19.37
CA ASN A 288 26.10 5.98 -19.72
C ASN A 288 25.04 7.06 -19.96
N THR A 289 23.98 6.75 -20.69
CA THR A 289 22.85 7.66 -20.91
C THR A 289 22.22 8.12 -19.58
N LEU A 290 22.03 7.20 -18.65
CA LEU A 290 21.45 7.49 -17.34
C LEU A 290 22.38 8.38 -16.49
N LEU A 291 23.68 8.07 -16.48
CA LEU A 291 24.71 8.80 -15.73
C LEU A 291 24.96 10.20 -16.29
N GLU A 292 24.93 10.38 -17.61
CA GLU A 292 25.00 11.69 -18.25
C GLU A 292 23.82 12.59 -17.83
N LYS A 293 22.64 12.00 -17.70
CA LYS A 293 21.41 12.72 -17.29
C LYS A 293 21.46 13.20 -15.84
N TYR A 294 22.00 12.41 -14.91
CA TYR A 294 21.93 12.66 -13.47
C TYR A 294 23.30 12.87 -12.77
N GLY A 295 24.37 12.80 -13.48
CA GLY A 295 25.73 12.86 -12.95
C GLY A 295 26.21 14.25 -12.47
N SER A 296 25.32 15.20 -12.16
CA SER A 296 25.68 16.49 -11.58
C SER A 296 24.74 16.94 -10.48
N PRO A 297 25.23 17.72 -9.48
CA PRO A 297 24.37 18.27 -8.42
C PRO A 297 23.16 19.04 -8.95
N ASP A 298 23.34 19.89 -9.97
CA ASP A 298 22.27 20.68 -10.57
C ASP A 298 21.22 19.82 -11.28
N ALA A 299 21.63 18.73 -11.91
CA ALA A 299 20.70 17.78 -12.56
C ALA A 299 19.87 17.04 -11.51
N ALA A 300 20.49 16.63 -10.40
CA ALA A 300 19.78 16.00 -9.28
C ALA A 300 18.78 16.99 -8.65
N ASP A 301 19.14 18.26 -8.47
CA ASP A 301 18.24 19.30 -7.93
C ASP A 301 17.04 19.56 -8.85
N ARG A 302 17.27 19.64 -10.16
CA ARG A 302 16.14 19.78 -11.11
C ARG A 302 15.21 18.57 -11.10
N ALA A 303 15.77 17.37 -10.99
CA ALA A 303 14.98 16.14 -10.92
C ALA A 303 14.15 16.08 -9.63
N LEU A 304 14.72 16.47 -8.49
CA LEU A 304 14.00 16.57 -7.22
C LEU A 304 12.89 17.65 -7.27
N ALA A 305 13.17 18.81 -7.87
CA ALA A 305 12.17 19.86 -8.04
C ALA A 305 11.00 19.39 -8.90
N ALA A 306 11.27 18.66 -9.99
CA ALA A 306 10.24 18.07 -10.83
C ALA A 306 9.39 17.02 -10.08
N LEU A 307 10.01 16.19 -9.26
CA LEU A 307 9.32 15.22 -8.39
C LEU A 307 8.40 15.93 -7.38
N ASN A 308 8.90 17.00 -6.73
CA ASN A 308 8.10 17.77 -5.78
C ASN A 308 6.88 18.42 -6.44
N GLU A 309 7.05 18.99 -7.64
CA GLU A 309 5.95 19.59 -8.39
C GLU A 309 4.93 18.54 -8.86
N TYR A 310 5.39 17.35 -9.27
CA TYR A 310 4.51 16.22 -9.59
C TYR A 310 3.60 15.86 -8.40
N TRP A 311 4.18 15.65 -7.21
CA TRP A 311 3.40 15.30 -6.02
C TRP A 311 2.48 16.43 -5.56
N LYS A 312 2.93 17.68 -5.65
CA LYS A 312 2.09 18.85 -5.33
C LYS A 312 0.85 18.91 -6.21
N ASN A 313 1.02 18.71 -7.53
CA ASN A 313 -0.07 18.73 -8.50
C ASN A 313 -0.99 17.52 -8.34
N LEU A 314 -0.43 16.35 -8.06
CA LEU A 314 -1.20 15.12 -7.88
C LEU A 314 -2.09 15.22 -6.63
N LEU A 315 -1.52 15.51 -5.47
CA LEU A 315 -2.25 15.64 -4.21
C LEU A 315 -3.16 16.88 -4.17
N GLY A 316 -2.90 17.88 -5.01
CA GLY A 316 -3.75 19.06 -5.19
C GLY A 316 -5.14 18.74 -5.77
N ARG A 317 -5.35 17.53 -6.32
CA ARG A 317 -6.66 17.10 -6.84
C ARG A 317 -7.71 16.87 -5.77
N PHE A 318 -7.28 16.58 -4.54
CA PHE A 318 -8.15 16.50 -3.37
C PHE A 318 -7.41 17.06 -2.15
N THR A 319 -7.85 18.20 -1.65
CA THR A 319 -7.27 18.81 -0.45
C THR A 319 -8.37 19.09 0.58
N VAL A 320 -7.99 19.08 1.85
CA VAL A 320 -8.88 19.33 2.97
C VAL A 320 -8.28 20.42 3.85
N ASP A 321 -9.09 21.41 4.23
CA ASP A 321 -8.76 22.34 5.32
C ASP A 321 -9.88 22.31 6.36
N ALA A 322 -9.48 22.12 7.60
CA ALA A 322 -10.36 22.05 8.77
C ALA A 322 -9.60 22.52 10.02
N GLU A 323 -10.35 22.80 11.09
CA GLU A 323 -9.77 23.11 12.40
C GLU A 323 -8.92 21.93 12.92
N ASP A 324 -9.42 20.70 12.76
CA ASP A 324 -8.67 19.47 13.07
C ASP A 324 -7.57 19.23 12.03
N LYS A 325 -6.36 19.69 12.33
CA LYS A 325 -5.20 19.56 11.44
C LYS A 325 -4.72 18.11 11.30
N LYS A 326 -4.97 17.22 12.26
CA LYS A 326 -4.62 15.80 12.17
C LYS A 326 -5.46 15.11 11.10
N MET A 327 -6.76 15.34 11.08
CA MET A 327 -7.66 14.84 10.05
C MET A 327 -7.32 15.44 8.69
N ALA A 328 -7.14 16.77 8.61
CA ALA A 328 -6.87 17.48 7.36
C ALA A 328 -5.57 16.99 6.67
N ARG A 329 -4.46 16.84 7.43
CA ARG A 329 -3.18 16.36 6.89
C ARG A 329 -3.25 14.89 6.43
N MET A 330 -3.97 14.05 7.19
CA MET A 330 -4.13 12.65 6.79
C MET A 330 -4.98 12.53 5.53
N ALA A 331 -6.18 13.10 5.50
CA ALA A 331 -7.09 13.02 4.36
C ALA A 331 -6.53 13.74 3.12
N GLY A 332 -5.91 14.91 3.30
CA GLY A 332 -5.40 15.75 2.20
C GLY A 332 -4.05 15.33 1.64
N VAL A 333 -3.20 14.62 2.41
CA VAL A 333 -1.81 14.33 2.00
C VAL A 333 -1.44 12.86 2.24
N TRP A 334 -1.23 12.46 3.50
CA TRP A 334 -0.55 11.19 3.82
C TRP A 334 -1.35 9.95 3.44
N ASN A 335 -2.66 9.95 3.63
CA ASN A 335 -3.50 8.82 3.24
C ASN A 335 -3.50 8.62 1.72
N GLN A 336 -3.60 9.71 0.94
CA GLN A 336 -3.54 9.63 -0.52
C GLN A 336 -2.16 9.15 -1.01
N TYR A 337 -1.08 9.61 -0.38
CA TYR A 337 0.27 9.14 -0.67
C TYR A 337 0.40 7.63 -0.41
N GLN A 338 -0.08 7.15 0.74
CA GLN A 338 -0.13 5.72 1.04
C GLN A 338 -1.00 4.94 0.06
N CYS A 339 -2.16 5.47 -0.35
CA CYS A 339 -3.03 4.84 -1.37
C CYS A 339 -2.27 4.62 -2.69
N MET A 340 -1.46 5.59 -3.12
CA MET A 340 -0.65 5.44 -4.33
C MET A 340 0.41 4.36 -4.19
N VAL A 341 1.10 4.31 -3.07
CA VAL A 341 2.08 3.26 -2.78
C VAL A 341 1.40 1.89 -2.77
N THR A 342 0.28 1.74 -2.07
CA THR A 342 -0.47 0.50 -1.98
C THR A 342 -1.01 0.06 -3.35
N PHE A 343 -1.53 0.98 -4.14
CA PHE A 343 -1.97 0.69 -5.51
C PHE A 343 -0.83 0.15 -6.38
N ASN A 344 0.37 0.73 -6.29
CA ASN A 344 1.53 0.30 -7.07
C ASN A 344 2.02 -1.08 -6.66
N MET A 345 2.08 -1.35 -5.37
CA MET A 345 2.72 -2.52 -4.78
C MET A 345 1.75 -3.67 -4.49
N SER A 346 0.45 -3.39 -4.33
CA SER A 346 -0.48 -4.31 -3.66
C SER A 346 0.15 -4.81 -2.36
N ARG A 347 0.49 -6.10 -2.27
CA ARG A 347 1.20 -6.69 -1.11
C ARG A 347 2.55 -7.29 -1.51
N SER A 348 3.10 -6.87 -2.68
CA SER A 348 4.23 -7.56 -3.32
C SER A 348 5.62 -7.09 -2.86
N ALA A 349 5.74 -5.95 -2.20
CA ALA A 349 7.03 -5.34 -1.86
C ALA A 349 7.02 -4.65 -0.49
N SER A 350 6.94 -5.43 0.58
CA SER A 350 6.94 -4.94 1.96
C SER A 350 8.34 -4.86 2.57
N TYR A 351 8.49 -4.00 3.57
CA TYR A 351 9.69 -3.96 4.42
C TYR A 351 9.58 -4.91 5.63
N PHE A 352 8.38 -5.03 6.19
CA PHE A 352 8.10 -5.79 7.42
C PHE A 352 7.47 -7.15 7.16
N GLU A 353 6.64 -7.24 6.15
CA GLU A 353 6.09 -8.48 5.63
C GLU A 353 6.86 -8.83 4.36
N SER A 354 7.32 -10.06 4.24
CA SER A 354 8.07 -10.47 3.07
C SER A 354 7.27 -10.26 1.78
N GLY A 355 7.67 -9.34 0.94
CA GLY A 355 7.12 -9.18 -0.41
C GLY A 355 7.51 -10.29 -1.39
N ILE A 356 8.40 -11.20 -0.97
CA ILE A 356 8.88 -12.32 -1.78
C ILE A 356 7.79 -13.38 -1.89
N GLY A 357 7.37 -13.70 -3.11
CA GLY A 357 6.35 -14.71 -3.37
C GLY A 357 4.91 -14.20 -3.37
N ARG A 358 4.63 -13.00 -2.86
CA ARG A 358 3.32 -12.38 -3.01
C ARG A 358 3.15 -11.74 -4.38
N GLY A 359 1.98 -11.96 -4.98
CA GLY A 359 1.57 -11.31 -6.23
C GLY A 359 0.75 -10.06 -5.98
N MET A 360 0.16 -9.56 -7.06
CA MET A 360 -0.89 -8.54 -7.02
C MET A 360 -2.22 -9.25 -6.76
N GLY A 361 -2.86 -8.99 -5.63
CA GLY A 361 -4.15 -9.61 -5.31
C GLY A 361 -5.26 -9.11 -6.24
N PHE A 362 -6.13 -10.02 -6.69
CA PHE A 362 -7.32 -9.67 -7.49
C PHE A 362 -8.25 -8.75 -6.69
N ARG A 363 -8.65 -9.21 -5.53
CA ARG A 363 -9.47 -8.46 -4.55
C ARG A 363 -8.76 -7.21 -4.07
N ASP A 364 -7.50 -7.35 -3.64
CA ASP A 364 -6.71 -6.26 -3.09
C ASP A 364 -6.57 -5.10 -4.06
N SER A 365 -6.20 -5.39 -5.34
CA SER A 365 -5.97 -4.35 -6.34
C SER A 365 -7.25 -3.60 -6.72
N ASN A 366 -8.40 -4.28 -6.77
CA ASN A 366 -9.70 -3.65 -6.99
C ASN A 366 -10.11 -2.72 -5.83
N GLN A 367 -9.80 -3.09 -4.58
CA GLN A 367 -10.07 -2.26 -3.42
C GLN A 367 -9.07 -1.09 -3.30
N ASP A 368 -7.78 -1.35 -3.53
CA ASP A 368 -6.74 -0.30 -3.50
C ASP A 368 -7.05 0.82 -4.52
N LEU A 369 -7.65 0.45 -5.67
CA LEU A 369 -8.09 1.39 -6.71
C LEU A 369 -9.09 2.43 -6.18
N LEU A 370 -9.94 2.09 -5.21
CA LEU A 370 -10.94 3.01 -4.64
C LEU A 370 -10.31 4.26 -4.01
N GLY A 371 -9.13 4.10 -3.40
CA GLY A 371 -8.39 5.21 -2.79
C GLY A 371 -7.47 5.98 -3.76
N PHE A 372 -7.38 5.53 -5.01
CA PHE A 372 -6.39 6.02 -5.97
C PHE A 372 -7.00 6.58 -7.27
N VAL A 373 -8.17 6.11 -7.68
CA VAL A 373 -8.78 6.39 -8.99
C VAL A 373 -8.88 7.88 -9.33
N HIS A 374 -9.11 8.73 -8.33
CA HIS A 374 -9.21 10.19 -8.50
C HIS A 374 -7.84 10.86 -8.81
N LEU A 375 -6.73 10.21 -8.46
CA LEU A 375 -5.38 10.75 -8.69
C LEU A 375 -4.89 10.48 -10.11
N VAL A 376 -4.95 9.23 -10.58
CA VAL A 376 -4.46 8.82 -11.92
C VAL A 376 -5.42 7.82 -12.55
N PRO A 377 -6.57 8.26 -13.07
CA PRO A 377 -7.62 7.39 -13.61
C PRO A 377 -7.13 6.55 -14.80
N GLU A 378 -6.16 7.02 -15.58
CA GLU A 378 -5.60 6.27 -16.71
C GLU A 378 -4.87 4.99 -16.22
N ARG A 379 -4.15 5.09 -15.11
CA ARG A 379 -3.48 3.93 -14.50
C ARG A 379 -4.48 2.99 -13.84
N ALA A 380 -5.54 3.54 -13.25
CA ALA A 380 -6.64 2.75 -12.70
C ALA A 380 -7.33 1.93 -13.81
N ARG A 381 -7.59 2.56 -14.97
CA ARG A 381 -8.13 1.89 -16.16
C ARG A 381 -7.26 0.70 -16.61
N ALA A 382 -5.98 0.94 -16.76
CA ALA A 382 -5.03 -0.12 -17.15
C ALA A 382 -5.02 -1.28 -16.13
N ARG A 383 -5.03 -0.97 -14.83
CA ARG A 383 -5.06 -1.98 -13.76
C ARG A 383 -6.35 -2.82 -13.78
N ILE A 384 -7.51 -2.21 -14.05
CA ILE A 384 -8.78 -2.93 -14.20
C ILE A 384 -8.68 -3.98 -15.31
N LEU A 385 -8.12 -3.62 -16.47
CA LEU A 385 -7.96 -4.56 -17.59
C LEU A 385 -6.96 -5.68 -17.27
N ASP A 386 -5.84 -5.36 -16.60
CA ASP A 386 -4.86 -6.36 -16.13
C ASP A 386 -5.50 -7.38 -15.17
N ILE A 387 -6.32 -6.90 -14.22
CA ILE A 387 -7.02 -7.76 -13.24
C ILE A 387 -8.07 -8.62 -13.95
N ALA A 388 -8.93 -8.02 -14.79
CA ALA A 388 -9.97 -8.73 -15.50
C ALA A 388 -9.41 -9.87 -16.39
N ALA A 389 -8.22 -9.69 -16.95
CA ALA A 389 -7.55 -10.73 -17.76
C ALA A 389 -7.21 -12.01 -16.99
N THR A 390 -7.25 -11.96 -15.65
CA THR A 390 -7.00 -13.14 -14.78
C THR A 390 -8.28 -13.81 -14.29
N GLN A 391 -9.44 -13.37 -14.75
CA GLN A 391 -10.72 -14.03 -14.48
C GLN A 391 -10.91 -15.27 -15.36
N PHE A 392 -11.54 -16.30 -14.82
CA PHE A 392 -11.91 -17.50 -15.58
C PHE A 392 -13.25 -17.32 -16.33
N PRO A 393 -13.50 -18.13 -17.39
CA PRO A 393 -14.77 -18.04 -18.14
C PRO A 393 -16.02 -18.30 -17.34
N ASP A 394 -15.94 -19.02 -16.21
CA ASP A 394 -17.07 -19.28 -15.30
C ASP A 394 -17.38 -18.09 -14.38
N GLY A 395 -16.53 -17.09 -14.34
CA GLY A 395 -16.65 -15.89 -13.51
C GLY A 395 -15.80 -15.89 -12.24
N SER A 396 -15.24 -17.03 -11.84
CA SER A 396 -14.22 -17.08 -10.78
C SER A 396 -12.92 -16.41 -11.22
N ALA A 397 -11.97 -16.24 -10.32
CA ALA A 397 -10.72 -15.54 -10.64
C ALA A 397 -9.51 -16.18 -9.94
N TYR A 398 -8.32 -15.97 -10.51
CA TYR A 398 -7.10 -16.15 -9.74
C TYR A 398 -7.08 -15.17 -8.57
N HIS A 399 -6.75 -15.65 -7.39
CA HIS A 399 -6.63 -14.79 -6.22
C HIS A 399 -5.49 -13.77 -6.33
N GLN A 400 -4.44 -14.10 -7.07
CA GLN A 400 -3.29 -13.23 -7.33
C GLN A 400 -2.77 -13.40 -8.76
N TYR A 401 -2.15 -12.35 -9.30
CA TYR A 401 -1.37 -12.41 -10.52
C TYR A 401 0.07 -11.94 -10.29
N GLN A 402 0.97 -12.39 -11.16
CA GLN A 402 2.39 -12.10 -11.07
C GLN A 402 2.68 -10.70 -11.64
N PRO A 403 3.34 -9.79 -10.90
CA PRO A 403 3.46 -8.37 -11.29
C PRO A 403 4.17 -8.15 -12.63
N LEU A 404 5.21 -8.94 -12.94
CA LEU A 404 6.03 -8.77 -14.13
C LEU A 404 5.32 -9.27 -15.40
N THR A 405 4.69 -10.45 -15.33
CA THR A 405 4.01 -11.08 -16.48
C THR A 405 2.54 -10.76 -16.58
N LYS A 406 1.94 -10.26 -15.51
CA LYS A 406 0.49 -10.01 -15.35
C LYS A 406 -0.39 -11.25 -15.53
N ARG A 407 0.18 -12.44 -15.35
CA ARG A 407 -0.52 -13.72 -15.44
C ARG A 407 -0.97 -14.22 -14.10
N GLY A 408 -2.09 -14.92 -14.08
CA GLY A 408 -2.64 -15.55 -12.88
C GLY A 408 -1.62 -16.47 -12.20
N ASN A 409 -1.61 -16.49 -10.86
CA ASN A 409 -0.68 -17.27 -10.06
C ASN A 409 -1.29 -18.61 -9.66
N ASN A 410 -0.89 -19.69 -10.33
CA ASN A 410 -1.35 -21.05 -10.06
C ASN A 410 -0.96 -21.59 -8.67
N GLU A 411 0.12 -21.08 -8.05
CA GLU A 411 0.57 -21.52 -6.72
C GLU A 411 -0.45 -21.14 -5.64
N VAL A 412 -1.12 -19.99 -5.81
CA VAL A 412 -2.19 -19.54 -4.91
C VAL A 412 -3.54 -20.06 -5.39
N GLY A 413 -3.76 -20.09 -6.73
CA GLY A 413 -4.97 -20.62 -7.35
C GLY A 413 -6.17 -19.69 -7.25
N SER A 414 -7.35 -20.30 -7.17
CA SER A 414 -8.67 -19.64 -7.13
C SER A 414 -9.51 -20.16 -5.96
N GLY A 415 -10.80 -19.85 -5.97
CA GLY A 415 -11.78 -20.38 -5.01
C GLY A 415 -12.06 -19.46 -3.84
N PHE A 416 -11.64 -18.19 -3.90
CA PHE A 416 -12.06 -17.13 -3.00
C PHE A 416 -13.29 -16.48 -3.63
N ASN A 417 -14.48 -16.85 -3.14
CA ASN A 417 -15.73 -16.58 -3.87
C ASN A 417 -16.24 -15.13 -3.77
N ASP A 418 -15.59 -14.29 -2.98
CA ASP A 418 -15.80 -12.83 -2.99
C ASP A 418 -15.00 -12.12 -4.09
N ASP A 419 -13.89 -12.70 -4.59
CA ASP A 419 -13.00 -12.06 -5.58
C ASP A 419 -13.77 -11.46 -6.78
N PRO A 420 -14.70 -12.17 -7.44
CA PRO A 420 -15.41 -11.63 -8.60
C PRO A 420 -16.15 -10.32 -8.35
N LEU A 421 -16.74 -10.14 -7.17
CA LEU A 421 -17.55 -8.96 -6.85
C LEU A 421 -16.71 -7.67 -6.77
N TRP A 422 -15.44 -7.80 -6.43
CA TRP A 422 -14.55 -6.64 -6.34
C TRP A 422 -14.23 -6.04 -7.70
N LEU A 423 -14.28 -6.82 -8.80
CA LEU A 423 -14.15 -6.28 -10.15
C LEU A 423 -15.33 -5.32 -10.47
N ILE A 424 -16.55 -5.68 -10.09
CA ILE A 424 -17.72 -4.81 -10.23
C ILE A 424 -17.52 -3.51 -9.44
N CYS A 425 -17.04 -3.62 -8.20
CA CYS A 425 -16.76 -2.47 -7.34
C CYS A 425 -15.72 -1.53 -7.96
N GLY A 426 -14.59 -2.08 -8.45
CA GLY A 426 -13.50 -1.31 -9.06
C GLY A 426 -13.93 -0.60 -10.34
N VAL A 427 -14.64 -1.29 -11.23
CA VAL A 427 -15.15 -0.72 -12.49
C VAL A 427 -16.20 0.35 -12.22
N ALA A 428 -17.13 0.12 -11.28
CA ALA A 428 -18.11 1.11 -10.90
C ALA A 428 -17.48 2.39 -10.34
N ALA A 429 -16.47 2.23 -9.47
CA ALA A 429 -15.71 3.38 -8.93
C ALA A 429 -15.02 4.17 -10.04
N TYR A 430 -14.41 3.50 -11.01
CA TYR A 430 -13.78 4.13 -12.16
C TYR A 430 -14.80 4.92 -13.02
N ILE A 431 -15.94 4.31 -13.33
CA ILE A 431 -16.98 4.99 -14.13
C ILE A 431 -17.58 6.17 -13.37
N LYS A 432 -17.84 6.03 -12.06
CA LYS A 432 -18.33 7.14 -11.22
C LYS A 432 -17.34 8.30 -11.17
N GLU A 433 -16.04 8.02 -11.15
CA GLU A 433 -15.02 9.06 -11.14
C GLU A 433 -14.86 9.73 -12.50
N THR A 434 -14.82 8.97 -13.58
CA THR A 434 -14.43 9.47 -14.91
C THR A 434 -15.58 9.76 -15.85
N GLY A 435 -16.70 9.07 -15.71
CA GLY A 435 -17.78 9.04 -16.69
C GLY A 435 -17.47 8.20 -17.94
N ASP A 436 -16.33 7.47 -17.96
CA ASP A 436 -15.91 6.66 -19.10
C ASP A 436 -16.59 5.27 -19.10
N TYR A 437 -17.73 5.21 -19.78
CA TYR A 437 -18.41 3.93 -20.08
C TYR A 437 -17.72 3.15 -21.23
N GLY A 438 -16.81 3.79 -21.97
CA GLY A 438 -16.07 3.15 -23.07
C GLY A 438 -15.22 1.97 -22.60
N ILE A 439 -14.77 1.97 -21.36
CA ILE A 439 -14.02 0.86 -20.75
C ILE A 439 -14.78 -0.48 -20.88
N LEU A 440 -16.11 -0.48 -20.84
CA LEU A 440 -16.94 -1.68 -20.90
C LEU A 440 -16.84 -2.43 -22.23
N ASN A 441 -16.40 -1.76 -23.29
CA ASN A 441 -16.25 -2.33 -24.64
C ASN A 441 -14.84 -2.86 -24.92
N GLU A 442 -13.89 -2.66 -23.98
CA GLU A 442 -12.53 -3.17 -24.11
C GLU A 442 -12.55 -4.72 -24.16
N LYS A 443 -11.80 -5.26 -25.11
CA LYS A 443 -11.61 -6.70 -25.25
C LYS A 443 -10.55 -7.15 -24.26
N VAL A 444 -10.91 -8.06 -23.37
CA VAL A 444 -10.06 -8.60 -22.32
C VAL A 444 -10.10 -10.13 -22.40
N PRO A 445 -8.94 -10.82 -22.37
CA PRO A 445 -8.93 -12.27 -22.37
C PRO A 445 -9.41 -12.82 -21.01
N PHE A 446 -10.12 -13.96 -21.02
CA PHE A 446 -10.28 -14.79 -19.83
C PHE A 446 -9.06 -15.69 -19.66
N ASP A 447 -8.63 -15.94 -18.41
CA ASP A 447 -7.49 -16.80 -18.06
C ASP A 447 -6.19 -16.43 -18.81
N ASN A 448 -5.97 -15.13 -19.05
CA ASN A 448 -4.86 -14.64 -19.88
C ASN A 448 -4.76 -15.31 -21.28
N ASN A 449 -5.87 -15.84 -21.81
CA ASN A 449 -5.94 -16.52 -23.10
C ASN A 449 -6.68 -15.67 -24.14
N GLU A 450 -5.95 -15.11 -25.08
CA GLU A 450 -6.49 -14.23 -26.15
C GLU A 450 -7.61 -14.88 -26.97
N ALA A 451 -7.61 -16.21 -27.10
CA ALA A 451 -8.69 -16.91 -27.81
C ALA A 451 -10.04 -16.87 -27.09
N LEU A 452 -10.05 -16.52 -25.80
CA LEU A 452 -11.24 -16.43 -24.96
C LEU A 452 -11.60 -14.96 -24.66
N ALA A 453 -11.05 -14.01 -25.40
CA ALA A 453 -11.27 -12.58 -25.14
C ALA A 453 -12.73 -12.16 -25.41
N ASP A 454 -13.32 -11.44 -24.46
CA ASP A 454 -14.62 -10.81 -24.60
C ASP A 454 -14.59 -9.38 -24.05
N THR A 455 -15.71 -8.67 -24.08
CA THR A 455 -15.78 -7.32 -23.56
C THR A 455 -15.70 -7.30 -22.03
N LEU A 456 -15.15 -6.24 -21.44
CA LEU A 456 -15.12 -6.06 -19.99
C LEU A 456 -16.52 -6.15 -19.39
N PHE A 457 -17.56 -5.72 -20.13
CA PHE A 457 -18.95 -5.91 -19.68
C PHE A 457 -19.28 -7.40 -19.44
N ILE A 458 -18.83 -8.30 -20.30
CA ILE A 458 -19.04 -9.74 -20.12
C ILE A 458 -18.29 -10.26 -18.88
N HIS A 459 -17.11 -9.72 -18.59
CA HIS A 459 -16.40 -10.01 -17.33
C HIS A 459 -17.23 -9.62 -16.09
N LEU A 460 -17.85 -8.43 -16.09
CA LEU A 460 -18.74 -8.01 -15.00
C LEU A 460 -19.95 -8.92 -14.89
N LYS A 461 -20.57 -9.27 -16.03
CA LYS A 461 -21.70 -10.20 -16.05
C LYS A 461 -21.32 -11.57 -15.47
N ARG A 462 -20.17 -12.12 -15.84
CA ARG A 462 -19.67 -13.38 -15.28
C ARG A 462 -19.41 -13.29 -13.78
N SER A 463 -18.87 -12.16 -13.31
CA SER A 463 -18.69 -11.90 -11.87
C SER A 463 -20.02 -11.92 -11.11
N PHE A 464 -21.02 -11.24 -11.66
CA PHE A 464 -22.37 -11.19 -11.06
C PHE A 464 -23.05 -12.56 -11.08
N ASP A 465 -23.10 -13.22 -12.23
CA ASP A 465 -23.71 -14.53 -12.43
C ASP A 465 -23.06 -15.61 -11.55
N TYR A 466 -21.73 -15.57 -11.39
CA TYR A 466 -21.01 -16.51 -10.53
C TYR A 466 -21.59 -16.52 -9.12
N THR A 467 -21.76 -15.35 -8.51
CA THR A 467 -22.30 -15.26 -7.15
C THR A 467 -23.77 -15.70 -7.08
N VAL A 468 -24.58 -15.35 -8.08
CA VAL A 468 -26.01 -15.75 -8.12
C VAL A 468 -26.21 -17.26 -8.30
N THR A 469 -25.32 -17.91 -9.07
CA THR A 469 -25.42 -19.35 -9.38
C THR A 469 -24.70 -20.25 -8.37
N HIS A 470 -23.79 -19.70 -7.56
CA HIS A 470 -23.05 -20.43 -6.54
C HIS A 470 -23.61 -20.15 -5.14
N THR A 471 -24.81 -20.64 -4.88
CA THR A 471 -25.51 -20.48 -3.60
C THR A 471 -25.70 -21.84 -2.91
N GLY A 472 -25.72 -21.81 -1.57
CA GLY A 472 -25.94 -22.96 -0.72
C GLY A 472 -27.41 -23.14 -0.31
N PRO A 473 -27.68 -23.98 0.72
CA PRO A 473 -29.05 -24.36 1.14
C PRO A 473 -29.94 -23.18 1.58
N HIS A 474 -29.34 -22.08 2.04
CA HIS A 474 -30.11 -20.90 2.50
C HIS A 474 -30.23 -19.82 1.42
N GLY A 475 -29.77 -20.08 0.19
CA GLY A 475 -29.71 -19.09 -0.89
C GLY A 475 -28.65 -18.00 -0.68
N LEU A 476 -27.73 -18.21 0.26
CA LEU A 476 -26.56 -17.37 0.46
C LEU A 476 -25.40 -17.87 -0.40
N PRO A 477 -24.44 -17.01 -0.79
CA PRO A 477 -23.31 -17.44 -1.62
C PRO A 477 -22.42 -18.45 -0.88
N LEU A 478 -21.96 -19.47 -1.60
CA LEU A 478 -20.96 -20.41 -1.13
C LEU A 478 -19.63 -19.67 -0.86
N ILE A 479 -18.98 -19.99 0.26
CA ILE A 479 -17.75 -19.29 0.67
C ILE A 479 -16.53 -19.70 -0.19
N GLY A 480 -16.55 -20.90 -0.77
CA GLY A 480 -15.41 -21.47 -1.47
C GLY A 480 -14.29 -21.88 -0.50
N ARG A 481 -13.05 -21.63 -0.89
CA ARG A 481 -11.85 -21.84 -0.04
C ARG A 481 -11.84 -20.90 1.15
N ALA A 482 -12.19 -19.65 0.91
CA ALA A 482 -12.42 -18.59 1.88
C ALA A 482 -13.16 -17.43 1.20
N ASP A 483 -13.57 -16.43 1.95
CA ASP A 483 -13.99 -15.13 1.45
C ASP A 483 -12.89 -14.07 1.73
N TRP A 484 -13.27 -12.80 1.92
CA TRP A 484 -12.33 -11.72 2.25
C TRP A 484 -11.40 -12.06 3.42
N ASN A 485 -11.85 -12.84 4.38
CA ASN A 485 -11.02 -13.38 5.45
C ASN A 485 -10.40 -14.72 5.00
N ASP A 486 -9.21 -14.63 4.40
CA ASP A 486 -8.46 -15.79 3.86
C ASP A 486 -8.27 -16.92 4.88
N CYS A 487 -8.38 -16.59 6.17
CA CYS A 487 -8.16 -17.52 7.29
C CYS A 487 -9.43 -18.21 7.79
N LEU A 488 -10.62 -17.83 7.27
CA LEU A 488 -11.89 -18.50 7.62
C LEU A 488 -12.19 -19.61 6.59
N ASN A 489 -11.71 -20.83 6.87
CA ASN A 489 -11.69 -21.95 5.94
C ASN A 489 -12.75 -23.00 6.28
N LEU A 490 -14.00 -22.71 5.97
CA LEU A 490 -15.17 -23.52 6.39
C LEU A 490 -15.39 -24.79 5.55
N ASN A 491 -14.59 -25.01 4.52
CA ASN A 491 -14.54 -26.22 3.69
C ASN A 491 -13.29 -27.07 3.94
N CYS A 492 -12.63 -26.92 5.08
CA CYS A 492 -11.49 -27.71 5.46
C CYS A 492 -11.97 -29.02 6.12
N PHE A 493 -11.73 -30.15 5.44
CA PHE A 493 -12.13 -31.49 5.91
C PHE A 493 -10.97 -32.26 6.54
N SER A 494 -9.93 -31.58 6.99
CA SER A 494 -8.83 -32.17 7.70
C SER A 494 -9.26 -32.83 9.00
N LYS A 495 -8.62 -33.96 9.34
CA LYS A 495 -8.88 -34.71 10.57
C LYS A 495 -7.83 -34.46 11.65
N THR A 496 -6.72 -33.88 11.29
CA THR A 496 -5.61 -33.59 12.19
C THR A 496 -5.10 -32.15 11.95
N PRO A 497 -4.47 -31.50 12.96
CA PRO A 497 -3.92 -30.16 12.79
C PRO A 497 -2.82 -30.04 11.72
N GLY A 498 -2.12 -31.14 11.38
CA GLY A 498 -1.13 -31.18 10.32
C GLY A 498 -1.73 -31.17 8.92
N GLU A 499 -3.03 -31.39 8.80
CA GLU A 499 -3.81 -31.36 7.58
C GLU A 499 -4.68 -30.09 7.54
N SER A 500 -4.08 -28.92 7.63
CA SER A 500 -4.77 -27.64 7.51
C SER A 500 -5.26 -27.40 6.09
N PHE A 501 -6.04 -26.33 5.87
CA PHE A 501 -6.52 -25.99 4.53
C PHE A 501 -5.40 -25.85 3.47
N GLN A 502 -4.15 -25.63 3.90
CA GLN A 502 -3.01 -25.52 2.98
C GLN A 502 -2.48 -26.87 2.52
N THR A 503 -2.68 -27.93 3.30
CA THR A 503 -2.12 -29.27 3.07
C THR A 503 -3.16 -30.33 2.74
N THR A 504 -4.44 -30.08 3.00
CA THR A 504 -5.54 -31.01 2.74
C THR A 504 -6.29 -30.72 1.47
N ALA A 505 -7.13 -31.67 1.10
CA ALA A 505 -8.25 -31.48 0.18
C ALA A 505 -9.25 -30.47 0.78
N ASN A 506 -8.98 -29.19 0.59
CA ASN A 506 -9.94 -28.12 0.79
C ASN A 506 -10.81 -28.05 -0.47
N PHE A 507 -11.98 -28.60 -0.43
CA PHE A 507 -12.91 -28.66 -1.55
C PHE A 507 -14.26 -28.07 -1.17
N GLU A 508 -14.95 -27.51 -2.14
CA GLU A 508 -16.25 -26.89 -1.91
C GLU A 508 -17.31 -27.96 -1.57
N SER A 509 -17.99 -27.78 -0.41
CA SER A 509 -18.99 -28.73 0.08
C SER A 509 -20.36 -28.55 -0.56
N GLY A 510 -20.62 -27.41 -1.21
CA GLY A 510 -21.95 -26.99 -1.62
C GLY A 510 -22.90 -26.60 -0.46
N ILE A 511 -22.36 -26.43 0.77
CA ILE A 511 -23.12 -26.13 2.00
C ILE A 511 -22.58 -24.90 2.72
N ALA A 512 -21.26 -24.73 2.79
CA ALA A 512 -20.66 -23.61 3.51
C ALA A 512 -20.95 -22.28 2.82
N GLU A 513 -21.65 -21.38 3.51
CA GLU A 513 -22.18 -20.12 2.96
C GLU A 513 -21.62 -18.91 3.71
N SER A 514 -21.40 -17.79 2.99
CA SER A 514 -20.90 -16.54 3.56
C SER A 514 -21.97 -15.45 3.56
N VAL A 515 -22.34 -14.95 4.73
CA VAL A 515 -23.19 -13.76 4.89
C VAL A 515 -22.42 -12.51 4.45
N LEU A 516 -21.11 -12.50 4.59
CA LEU A 516 -20.26 -11.38 4.11
C LEU A 516 -20.31 -11.26 2.59
N ILE A 517 -20.15 -12.36 1.83
CA ILE A 517 -20.23 -12.31 0.36
C ILE A 517 -21.62 -11.84 -0.07
N ALA A 518 -22.68 -12.30 0.60
CA ALA A 518 -24.04 -11.82 0.34
C ALA A 518 -24.18 -10.30 0.56
N ALA A 519 -23.57 -9.78 1.61
CA ALA A 519 -23.57 -8.34 1.89
C ALA A 519 -22.73 -7.55 0.87
N ILE A 520 -21.60 -8.09 0.41
CA ILE A 520 -20.79 -7.49 -0.68
C ILE A 520 -21.60 -7.47 -1.98
N PHE A 521 -22.31 -8.55 -2.29
CA PHE A 521 -23.22 -8.62 -3.45
C PHE A 521 -24.32 -7.57 -3.37
N ALA A 522 -24.99 -7.41 -2.21
CA ALA A 522 -26.00 -6.39 -2.00
C ALA A 522 -25.45 -4.96 -2.08
N PHE A 523 -24.15 -4.76 -1.81
CA PHE A 523 -23.47 -3.47 -1.94
C PHE A 523 -23.07 -3.14 -3.39
N THR A 524 -22.51 -4.13 -4.13
CA THR A 524 -21.99 -3.94 -5.49
C THR A 524 -23.04 -4.13 -6.58
N GLY A 525 -24.04 -4.97 -6.32
CA GLY A 525 -25.10 -5.31 -7.28
C GLY A 525 -25.89 -4.10 -7.80
N PRO A 526 -26.30 -3.13 -6.98
CA PRO A 526 -26.95 -1.92 -7.45
C PRO A 526 -26.13 -1.12 -8.46
N ASP A 527 -24.81 -1.10 -8.31
CA ASP A 527 -23.89 -0.45 -9.26
C ASP A 527 -23.87 -1.21 -10.60
N TYR A 528 -23.87 -2.55 -10.56
CA TYR A 528 -23.97 -3.37 -11.77
C TYR A 528 -25.30 -3.14 -12.50
N ALA A 529 -26.42 -3.16 -11.80
CA ALA A 529 -27.74 -2.89 -12.37
C ALA A 529 -27.80 -1.48 -13.01
N GLU A 530 -27.23 -0.48 -12.36
CA GLU A 530 -27.19 0.89 -12.89
C GLU A 530 -26.30 1.01 -14.13
N ILE A 531 -25.15 0.34 -14.15
CA ILE A 531 -24.30 0.25 -15.37
C ILE A 531 -25.07 -0.39 -16.52
N CYS A 532 -25.82 -1.47 -16.28
CA CYS A 532 -26.66 -2.12 -17.28
C CYS A 532 -27.71 -1.14 -17.84
N ARG A 533 -28.43 -0.45 -16.96
CA ARG A 533 -29.48 0.51 -17.35
C ARG A 533 -28.92 1.65 -18.19
N ARG A 534 -27.80 2.24 -17.77
CA ARG A 534 -27.16 3.37 -18.48
C ARG A 534 -26.54 2.98 -19.83
N THR A 535 -26.35 1.69 -20.05
CA THR A 535 -25.82 1.17 -21.32
C THR A 535 -26.88 0.45 -22.18
N GLY A 536 -28.18 0.62 -21.86
CA GLY A 536 -29.30 0.13 -22.66
C GLY A 536 -29.50 -1.39 -22.55
N ARG A 537 -29.09 -2.01 -21.43
CA ARG A 537 -29.24 -3.44 -21.16
C ARG A 537 -30.33 -3.66 -20.11
N ASP A 538 -31.57 -3.26 -20.42
CA ASP A 538 -32.65 -3.18 -19.46
C ASP A 538 -33.07 -4.56 -18.91
N ASP A 539 -33.06 -5.61 -19.75
CA ASP A 539 -33.35 -6.98 -19.32
C ASP A 539 -32.34 -7.48 -18.27
N GLU A 540 -31.06 -7.16 -18.48
CA GLU A 540 -29.97 -7.50 -17.55
C GLU A 540 -30.10 -6.70 -16.24
N ALA A 541 -30.46 -5.42 -16.32
CA ALA A 541 -30.72 -4.59 -15.17
C ALA A 541 -31.87 -5.16 -14.31
N GLN A 542 -32.97 -5.59 -14.93
CA GLN A 542 -34.10 -6.21 -14.24
C GLN A 542 -33.74 -7.56 -13.61
N TYR A 543 -32.92 -8.37 -14.31
CA TYR A 543 -32.38 -9.61 -13.74
C TYR A 543 -31.53 -9.33 -12.51
N ALA A 544 -30.64 -8.36 -12.60
CA ALA A 544 -29.79 -7.95 -11.48
C ALA A 544 -30.63 -7.48 -10.28
N GLU A 545 -31.62 -6.63 -10.50
CA GLU A 545 -32.51 -6.13 -9.44
C GLU A 545 -33.25 -7.26 -8.71
N LYS A 546 -33.76 -8.23 -9.47
CA LYS A 546 -34.46 -9.41 -8.88
C LYS A 546 -33.49 -10.26 -8.05
N SER A 547 -32.26 -10.45 -8.55
CA SER A 547 -31.23 -11.23 -7.84
C SER A 547 -30.77 -10.53 -6.56
N ILE A 548 -30.66 -9.19 -6.56
CA ILE A 548 -30.34 -8.40 -5.38
C ILE A 548 -31.44 -8.52 -4.32
N VAL A 549 -32.70 -8.41 -4.72
CA VAL A 549 -33.86 -8.59 -3.80
C VAL A 549 -33.82 -9.96 -3.17
N ALA A 550 -33.66 -11.02 -3.97
CA ALA A 550 -33.60 -12.39 -3.46
C ALA A 550 -32.44 -12.60 -2.47
N MET A 551 -31.27 -12.01 -2.75
CA MET A 551 -30.11 -12.08 -1.85
C MET A 551 -30.38 -11.35 -0.52
N ILE A 552 -30.98 -10.16 -0.56
CA ILE A 552 -31.37 -9.42 0.65
C ILE A 552 -32.41 -10.21 1.46
N GLU A 553 -33.35 -10.87 0.81
CA GLU A 553 -34.33 -11.77 1.48
C GLU A 553 -33.62 -12.96 2.14
N ALA A 554 -32.64 -13.57 1.48
CA ALA A 554 -31.84 -14.65 2.06
C ALA A 554 -31.06 -14.17 3.32
N ILE A 555 -30.43 -12.99 3.27
CA ILE A 555 -29.78 -12.39 4.44
C ILE A 555 -30.79 -12.14 5.56
N ASN A 556 -31.95 -11.59 5.24
CA ASN A 556 -32.98 -11.27 6.22
C ASN A 556 -33.54 -12.50 6.93
N ASN A 557 -33.69 -13.60 6.19
CA ASN A 557 -34.30 -14.85 6.69
C ASN A 557 -33.29 -15.76 7.39
N HIS A 558 -32.03 -15.79 6.90
CA HIS A 558 -31.02 -16.75 7.34
C HIS A 558 -29.74 -16.12 7.88
N GLY A 559 -29.47 -14.85 7.58
CA GLY A 559 -28.26 -14.15 8.02
C GLY A 559 -28.41 -13.33 9.31
N TRP A 560 -29.60 -13.30 9.97
CA TRP A 560 -29.88 -12.50 11.16
C TRP A 560 -30.01 -13.37 12.42
N ASP A 561 -29.25 -13.05 13.48
CA ASP A 561 -29.21 -13.79 14.76
C ASP A 561 -29.94 -13.08 15.94
N GLY A 562 -30.88 -12.20 15.63
CA GLY A 562 -31.71 -11.48 16.61
C GLY A 562 -31.13 -10.16 17.11
N ARG A 563 -29.79 -9.99 17.15
CA ARG A 563 -29.12 -8.72 17.52
C ARG A 563 -28.08 -8.26 16.50
N TRP A 564 -27.50 -9.20 15.74
CA TRP A 564 -26.49 -8.92 14.73
C TRP A 564 -26.55 -9.90 13.57
N PHE A 565 -25.82 -9.63 12.49
CA PHE A 565 -25.72 -10.51 11.33
C PHE A 565 -24.72 -11.63 11.61
N LEU A 566 -25.11 -12.87 11.28
CA LEU A 566 -24.21 -14.03 11.28
C LEU A 566 -22.97 -13.77 10.39
N ARG A 567 -21.91 -14.52 10.64
CA ARG A 567 -20.73 -14.49 9.78
C ARG A 567 -20.87 -15.44 8.59
N ALA A 568 -21.31 -16.68 8.86
CA ALA A 568 -21.35 -17.74 7.86
C ALA A 568 -22.13 -18.96 8.37
N TYR A 569 -22.29 -19.95 7.49
CA TYR A 569 -22.59 -21.35 7.81
C TYR A 569 -21.40 -22.21 7.38
N ASP A 570 -21.01 -23.20 8.19
CA ASP A 570 -19.91 -24.13 7.88
C ASP A 570 -20.38 -25.27 6.95
N ALA A 571 -19.45 -26.16 6.56
CA ALA A 571 -19.73 -27.31 5.69
C ALA A 571 -20.73 -28.34 6.26
N HIS A 572 -21.10 -28.20 7.53
CA HIS A 572 -22.10 -29.03 8.22
C HIS A 572 -23.41 -28.28 8.49
N GLY A 573 -23.54 -27.04 7.99
CA GLY A 573 -24.71 -26.19 8.21
C GLY A 573 -24.79 -25.57 9.60
N LYS A 574 -23.68 -25.56 10.36
CA LYS A 574 -23.58 -24.91 11.67
C LYS A 574 -23.35 -23.41 11.50
N LYS A 575 -24.04 -22.60 12.30
CA LYS A 575 -23.89 -21.15 12.30
C LYS A 575 -22.53 -20.72 12.86
N ILE A 576 -21.88 -19.78 12.18
CA ILE A 576 -20.68 -19.07 12.61
C ILE A 576 -21.03 -17.60 12.86
N GLY A 577 -20.51 -17.03 13.95
CA GLY A 577 -20.87 -15.65 14.31
C GLY A 577 -22.25 -15.53 14.96
N SER A 578 -22.73 -16.56 15.65
CA SER A 578 -24.01 -16.64 16.35
C SER A 578 -23.82 -16.48 17.87
N ARG A 579 -24.88 -16.00 18.53
CA ARG A 579 -24.99 -16.03 19.99
C ARG A 579 -24.86 -17.45 20.57
N GLU A 580 -25.15 -18.46 19.75
CA GLU A 580 -25.09 -19.87 20.11
C GLU A 580 -23.65 -20.41 20.17
N CYS A 581 -22.70 -19.73 19.51
CA CYS A 581 -21.29 -20.12 19.54
C CYS A 581 -20.68 -19.87 20.93
N GLU A 582 -19.67 -20.66 21.32
CA GLU A 582 -18.89 -20.41 22.54
C GLU A 582 -17.90 -19.26 22.34
N ASP A 583 -17.04 -19.37 21.32
CA ASP A 583 -16.13 -18.34 20.84
C ASP A 583 -16.58 -17.83 19.47
N GLY A 584 -16.07 -16.70 18.99
CA GLY A 584 -16.46 -16.14 17.70
C GLY A 584 -17.96 -15.84 17.55
N LYS A 585 -18.61 -15.26 18.59
CA LYS A 585 -20.04 -14.97 18.59
C LYS A 585 -20.45 -13.86 17.65
N ILE A 586 -19.59 -12.86 17.48
CA ILE A 586 -19.86 -11.69 16.63
C ILE A 586 -18.60 -11.32 15.85
N PHE A 587 -18.78 -10.99 14.57
CA PHE A 587 -17.73 -10.58 13.65
C PHE A 587 -18.01 -9.19 13.07
N ILE A 588 -16.96 -8.39 12.88
CA ILE A 588 -17.08 -7.03 12.34
C ILE A 588 -17.51 -7.03 10.86
N GLU A 589 -17.01 -8.00 10.05
CA GLU A 589 -17.09 -7.97 8.60
C GLU A 589 -18.54 -7.97 8.10
N SER A 590 -19.32 -8.98 8.49
CA SER A 590 -20.72 -9.11 8.05
C SER A 590 -21.59 -7.97 8.59
N ASN A 591 -21.36 -7.52 9.83
CA ASN A 591 -22.12 -6.45 10.44
C ASN A 591 -21.84 -5.08 9.79
N GLY A 592 -20.57 -4.75 9.54
CA GLY A 592 -20.17 -3.53 8.85
C GLY A 592 -20.72 -3.49 7.42
N PHE A 593 -20.51 -4.57 6.65
CA PHE A 593 -20.89 -4.60 5.24
C PHE A 593 -22.41 -4.65 5.02
N ALA A 594 -23.17 -5.42 5.82
CA ALA A 594 -24.61 -5.46 5.69
C ALA A 594 -25.26 -4.08 5.89
N VAL A 595 -24.84 -3.35 6.92
CA VAL A 595 -25.34 -1.99 7.16
C VAL A 595 -24.83 -1.00 6.09
N MET A 596 -23.58 -1.15 5.65
CA MET A 596 -23.03 -0.35 4.55
C MET A 596 -23.81 -0.54 3.24
N ALA A 597 -24.29 -1.77 2.97
CA ALA A 597 -25.20 -2.10 1.87
C ALA A 597 -26.66 -1.61 2.09
N GLY A 598 -26.98 -1.04 3.26
CA GLY A 598 -28.31 -0.54 3.59
C GLY A 598 -29.26 -1.58 4.19
N ILE A 599 -28.78 -2.79 4.47
CA ILE A 599 -29.62 -3.86 5.03
C ILE A 599 -29.98 -3.54 6.48
N GLY A 600 -31.25 -3.68 6.83
CA GLY A 600 -31.77 -3.44 8.18
C GLY A 600 -31.90 -1.97 8.59
N THR A 601 -31.70 -1.01 7.66
CA THR A 601 -31.82 0.44 7.96
C THR A 601 -33.26 0.89 8.20
N ASN A 602 -34.23 0.22 7.57
CA ASN A 602 -35.64 0.60 7.64
C ASN A 602 -36.43 -0.06 8.79
N ASP A 603 -35.88 -1.09 9.42
CA ASP A 603 -36.56 -1.91 10.45
C ASP A 603 -35.83 -1.94 11.80
N GLY A 604 -34.78 -1.12 11.94
CA GLY A 604 -33.99 -0.95 13.18
C GLY A 604 -32.89 -2.01 13.39
N ARG A 605 -32.80 -3.07 12.56
CA ARG A 605 -31.75 -4.10 12.70
C ARG A 605 -30.35 -3.54 12.53
N ALA A 606 -30.17 -2.58 11.61
CA ALA A 606 -28.89 -1.90 11.43
C ALA A 606 -28.41 -1.21 12.70
N ASN A 607 -29.32 -0.55 13.43
CA ASN A 607 -29.01 0.07 14.72
C ASN A 607 -28.55 -0.98 15.74
N LEU A 608 -29.30 -2.09 15.88
CA LEU A 608 -28.96 -3.18 16.81
C LEU A 608 -27.61 -3.83 16.47
N ALA A 609 -27.34 -4.04 15.18
CA ALA A 609 -26.07 -4.61 14.71
C ALA A 609 -24.87 -3.72 15.08
N LEU A 610 -24.92 -2.41 14.75
CA LEU A 610 -23.82 -1.50 15.06
C LEU A 610 -23.70 -1.19 16.56
N ASP A 611 -24.79 -1.22 17.31
CA ASP A 611 -24.75 -1.12 18.78
C ASP A 611 -24.10 -2.37 19.38
N SER A 612 -24.36 -3.56 18.83
CA SER A 612 -23.68 -4.79 19.23
C SER A 612 -22.20 -4.80 18.88
N VAL A 613 -21.81 -4.26 17.70
CA VAL A 613 -20.39 -4.05 17.35
C VAL A 613 -19.72 -3.12 18.38
N LYS A 614 -20.36 -2.00 18.73
CA LYS A 614 -19.84 -1.08 19.76
C LYS A 614 -19.73 -1.73 21.13
N GLU A 615 -20.72 -2.52 21.55
CA GLU A 615 -20.76 -3.19 22.85
C GLU A 615 -19.67 -4.27 22.99
N HIS A 616 -19.49 -5.09 21.94
CA HIS A 616 -18.67 -6.31 22.04
C HIS A 616 -17.27 -6.17 21.43
N LEU A 617 -17.14 -5.43 20.33
CA LEU A 617 -15.92 -5.40 19.53
C LEU A 617 -15.08 -4.11 19.71
N ASP A 618 -15.68 -3.02 20.18
CA ASP A 618 -14.98 -1.74 20.26
C ASP A 618 -13.89 -1.71 21.34
N THR A 619 -12.80 -1.04 21.05
CA THR A 619 -11.66 -0.84 21.95
C THR A 619 -11.11 0.58 21.87
N LYS A 620 -10.14 0.90 22.70
CA LYS A 620 -9.40 2.18 22.64
C LYS A 620 -8.68 2.40 21.30
N TYR A 621 -8.25 1.33 20.60
CA TYR A 621 -7.35 1.39 19.46
C TYR A 621 -8.01 1.00 18.14
N GLY A 622 -9.30 0.73 18.15
CA GLY A 622 -10.11 0.32 17.02
C GLY A 622 -11.07 -0.82 17.39
N ILE A 623 -11.75 -1.35 16.40
CA ILE A 623 -12.73 -2.42 16.54
C ILE A 623 -12.04 -3.74 16.20
N VAL A 624 -12.09 -4.72 17.12
CA VAL A 624 -11.52 -6.05 16.90
C VAL A 624 -12.36 -6.85 15.89
N LEU A 625 -11.73 -7.80 15.20
CA LEU A 625 -12.38 -8.56 14.14
C LEU A 625 -13.52 -9.44 14.64
N LEU A 626 -13.34 -10.08 15.78
CA LEU A 626 -14.37 -10.96 16.36
C LEU A 626 -14.26 -10.99 17.91
N GLN A 627 -15.31 -11.51 18.57
CA GLN A 627 -15.34 -11.80 20.02
C GLN A 627 -16.36 -12.90 20.36
N PRO A 628 -16.09 -13.68 21.46
CA PRO A 628 -14.80 -13.88 22.10
C PRO A 628 -13.75 -14.46 21.16
N ALA A 629 -12.44 -14.24 21.48
CA ALA A 629 -11.36 -14.82 20.70
C ALA A 629 -11.36 -16.36 20.85
N TYR A 630 -10.99 -17.06 19.78
CA TYR A 630 -10.78 -18.52 19.83
C TYR A 630 -9.57 -18.84 20.72
N LYS A 631 -9.77 -19.72 21.70
CA LYS A 631 -8.71 -20.13 22.63
C LYS A 631 -7.97 -21.36 22.16
N ASP A 632 -8.66 -22.21 21.41
CA ASP A 632 -8.15 -23.48 20.88
C ASP A 632 -8.23 -23.47 19.34
N TYR A 633 -7.41 -24.31 18.72
CA TYR A 633 -7.46 -24.53 17.27
C TYR A 633 -8.66 -25.41 16.90
N HIS A 634 -9.50 -24.88 16.04
CA HIS A 634 -10.68 -25.53 15.47
C HIS A 634 -10.43 -25.81 14.00
N ILE A 635 -10.17 -27.08 13.68
CA ILE A 635 -9.81 -27.49 12.33
C ILE A 635 -10.92 -27.16 11.30
N GLU A 636 -12.18 -27.24 11.73
CA GLU A 636 -13.37 -26.93 10.94
C GLU A 636 -13.54 -25.43 10.62
N LEU A 637 -12.83 -24.57 11.31
CA LEU A 637 -12.81 -23.11 11.09
C LEU A 637 -11.57 -22.65 10.35
N GLY A 638 -10.53 -23.49 10.31
CA GLY A 638 -9.27 -23.21 9.64
C GLY A 638 -8.35 -22.24 10.41
N GLU A 639 -7.58 -21.45 9.68
CA GLU A 639 -6.48 -20.65 10.23
C GLU A 639 -6.93 -19.56 11.20
N VAL A 640 -8.16 -19.07 11.12
CA VAL A 640 -8.67 -18.02 12.02
C VAL A 640 -8.50 -18.39 13.49
N SER A 641 -8.64 -19.67 13.82
CA SER A 641 -8.50 -20.20 15.18
C SER A 641 -7.07 -20.61 15.56
N SER A 642 -6.12 -20.57 14.61
CA SER A 642 -4.72 -20.94 14.85
C SER A 642 -3.87 -19.83 15.45
N TYR A 643 -4.28 -18.57 15.26
CA TYR A 643 -3.57 -17.43 15.82
C TYR A 643 -3.81 -17.27 17.33
N PRO A 644 -2.83 -16.77 18.08
CA PRO A 644 -3.06 -16.44 19.49
C PRO A 644 -4.17 -15.37 19.63
N PRO A 645 -4.97 -15.42 20.73
CA PRO A 645 -6.00 -14.43 21.01
C PRO A 645 -5.50 -12.98 20.93
N GLY A 646 -6.23 -12.13 20.22
CA GLY A 646 -5.89 -10.72 20.01
C GLY A 646 -4.90 -10.44 18.88
N TYR A 647 -4.48 -11.46 18.12
CA TYR A 647 -3.57 -11.29 16.99
C TYR A 647 -4.20 -11.72 15.67
N LYS A 648 -3.83 -11.01 14.59
CA LYS A 648 -4.29 -11.32 13.24
C LYS A 648 -5.83 -11.41 13.18
N GLU A 649 -6.34 -12.41 12.51
CA GLU A 649 -7.78 -12.64 12.36
C GLU A 649 -8.47 -13.17 13.62
N ASN A 650 -7.70 -13.66 14.61
CA ASN A 650 -8.26 -14.11 15.90
C ASN A 650 -8.38 -12.96 16.90
N ALA A 651 -9.39 -12.13 16.75
CA ALA A 651 -9.71 -10.98 17.61
C ALA A 651 -8.65 -9.87 17.64
N GLY A 652 -7.76 -9.77 16.63
CA GLY A 652 -6.97 -8.59 16.38
C GLY A 652 -7.84 -7.45 15.85
N ILE A 653 -7.35 -6.21 15.92
CA ILE A 653 -7.92 -5.07 15.21
C ILE A 653 -7.39 -5.12 13.78
N PHE A 654 -8.15 -5.71 12.87
CA PHE A 654 -7.82 -5.67 11.46
C PHE A 654 -8.28 -4.32 10.91
N CYS A 655 -7.35 -3.39 10.70
CA CYS A 655 -7.69 -1.99 10.44
C CYS A 655 -8.52 -1.78 9.17
N HIS A 656 -8.43 -2.72 8.21
CA HIS A 656 -9.17 -2.70 6.96
C HIS A 656 -10.70 -2.70 7.13
N ASN A 657 -11.21 -3.41 8.15
CA ASN A 657 -12.67 -3.53 8.39
C ASN A 657 -13.25 -2.32 9.14
N ASN A 658 -12.43 -1.58 9.87
CA ASN A 658 -12.89 -0.45 10.67
C ASN A 658 -13.56 0.66 9.83
N PRO A 659 -13.03 1.05 8.64
CA PRO A 659 -13.70 1.96 7.73
C PRO A 659 -15.08 1.48 7.26
N TRP A 660 -15.34 0.17 7.15
CA TRP A 660 -16.67 -0.34 6.79
C TRP A 660 -17.71 0.00 7.87
N VAL A 661 -17.34 -0.13 9.15
CA VAL A 661 -18.19 0.31 10.27
C VAL A 661 -18.32 1.84 10.27
N THR A 662 -17.25 2.60 9.99
CA THR A 662 -17.31 4.06 9.83
C THR A 662 -18.34 4.46 8.78
N ILE A 663 -18.32 3.83 7.59
CA ILE A 663 -19.30 4.07 6.53
C ILE A 663 -20.70 3.68 6.98
N ALA A 664 -20.85 2.52 7.62
CA ALA A 664 -22.13 2.05 8.14
C ALA A 664 -22.77 3.04 9.16
N GLU A 665 -21.96 3.59 10.07
CA GLU A 665 -22.44 4.62 11.02
C GLU A 665 -22.91 5.90 10.31
N THR A 666 -22.24 6.31 9.22
CA THR A 666 -22.69 7.48 8.43
C THR A 666 -24.00 7.22 7.70
N LYS A 667 -24.31 5.96 7.32
CA LYS A 667 -25.62 5.57 6.75
C LYS A 667 -26.76 5.78 7.74
N LEU A 668 -26.47 5.59 9.03
CA LEU A 668 -27.42 5.84 10.11
C LEU A 668 -27.42 7.28 10.63
N GLY A 669 -26.62 8.17 10.03
CA GLY A 669 -26.52 9.58 10.44
C GLY A 669 -25.75 9.80 11.75
N ARG A 670 -24.95 8.83 12.19
CA ARG A 670 -24.20 8.84 13.46
C ARG A 670 -22.80 9.39 13.28
N GLY A 671 -22.64 10.68 12.97
CA GLY A 671 -21.37 11.32 12.64
C GLY A 671 -20.35 11.29 13.77
N ASN A 672 -20.78 11.45 15.03
CA ASN A 672 -19.90 11.36 16.20
C ASN A 672 -19.25 9.98 16.31
N ARG A 673 -20.02 8.89 16.12
CA ARG A 673 -19.53 7.51 16.19
C ARG A 673 -18.63 7.16 14.99
N ALA A 674 -19.01 7.61 13.80
CA ALA A 674 -18.20 7.44 12.60
C ALA A 674 -16.81 8.06 12.76
N PHE A 675 -16.75 9.30 13.25
CA PHE A 675 -15.48 10.01 13.47
C PHE A 675 -14.65 9.42 14.62
N GLU A 676 -15.31 8.97 15.70
CA GLU A 676 -14.65 8.26 16.80
C GLU A 676 -13.92 7.01 16.27
N THR A 677 -14.60 6.19 15.45
CA THR A 677 -14.00 4.99 14.85
C THR A 677 -12.82 5.33 13.94
N TYR A 678 -12.98 6.36 13.10
CA TYR A 678 -11.91 6.86 12.22
C TYR A 678 -10.66 7.27 13.03
N THR A 679 -10.81 8.04 14.10
CA THR A 679 -9.67 8.56 14.88
C THR A 679 -8.90 7.46 15.62
N LYS A 680 -9.55 6.35 16.01
CA LYS A 680 -8.92 5.23 16.72
C LYS A 680 -7.83 4.55 15.91
N ILE A 681 -8.03 4.36 14.60
CA ILE A 681 -7.06 3.71 13.71
C ILE A 681 -6.16 4.69 12.97
N CYS A 682 -6.52 5.99 12.94
CA CYS A 682 -5.77 7.01 12.22
C CYS A 682 -4.43 7.30 12.90
N PRO A 683 -3.29 7.13 12.19
CA PRO A 683 -1.96 7.18 12.81
C PRO A 683 -1.62 8.56 13.40
N ALA A 684 -2.06 9.65 12.80
CA ALA A 684 -1.77 11.00 13.29
C ALA A 684 -2.38 11.29 14.69
N TYR A 685 -3.41 10.55 15.12
CA TYR A 685 -3.97 10.67 16.48
C TYR A 685 -3.25 9.77 17.48
N ARG A 686 -2.22 9.02 17.02
CA ARG A 686 -1.50 8.04 17.83
C ARG A 686 -0.01 8.36 17.99
N GLU A 687 0.44 9.57 17.66
CA GLU A 687 1.85 10.01 17.80
C GLU A 687 2.36 9.88 19.24
N ASP A 688 1.53 10.21 20.22
CA ASP A 688 1.90 10.16 21.63
C ASP A 688 2.12 8.72 22.15
N ASP A 689 1.54 7.74 21.48
CA ASP A 689 1.64 6.30 21.79
C ASP A 689 2.72 5.57 20.95
N SER A 690 3.68 6.28 20.34
CA SER A 690 4.66 5.69 19.41
C SER A 690 5.46 4.52 20.00
N ASP A 691 5.76 4.54 21.30
CA ASP A 691 6.45 3.41 21.97
C ASP A 691 5.60 2.11 21.99
N LEU A 692 4.29 2.24 22.11
CA LEU A 692 3.36 1.12 22.08
C LEU A 692 3.03 0.73 20.65
N ARG A 693 2.66 1.72 19.83
CA ARG A 693 2.25 1.51 18.44
C ARG A 693 3.40 0.97 17.58
N ARG A 694 4.63 1.48 17.78
CA ARG A 694 5.90 1.15 17.12
C ARG A 694 5.98 1.52 15.64
N MET A 695 4.86 1.49 14.89
CA MET A 695 4.77 1.84 13.49
C MET A 695 4.81 3.36 13.25
N GLU A 696 5.08 3.73 12.02
CA GLU A 696 5.13 5.10 11.54
C GLU A 696 3.85 5.87 11.87
N PRO A 697 3.92 7.10 12.41
CA PRO A 697 2.73 7.89 12.72
C PRO A 697 2.09 8.58 11.52
N TYR A 698 2.67 8.46 10.33
CA TYR A 698 2.16 9.06 9.08
C TYR A 698 1.48 8.06 8.12
N VAL A 699 1.41 6.75 8.46
CA VAL A 699 0.76 5.74 7.61
C VAL A 699 -0.09 4.77 8.41
N TYR A 700 -1.13 4.25 7.79
CA TYR A 700 -2.00 3.22 8.36
C TYR A 700 -1.29 1.86 8.41
N ALA A 701 -1.59 1.10 9.44
CA ALA A 701 -1.17 -0.27 9.60
C ALA A 701 -2.25 -1.25 9.08
N GLN A 702 -1.84 -2.48 8.75
CA GLN A 702 -2.77 -3.56 8.42
C GLN A 702 -3.57 -3.96 9.67
N MET A 703 -2.87 -4.15 10.78
CA MET A 703 -3.51 -4.55 12.03
C MET A 703 -2.87 -3.91 13.26
N VAL A 704 -3.66 -3.92 14.33
CA VAL A 704 -3.24 -3.55 15.69
C VAL A 704 -3.62 -4.71 16.63
N ALA A 705 -2.76 -5.03 17.59
CA ALA A 705 -3.02 -6.07 18.58
C ALA A 705 -4.30 -5.75 19.39
N GLY A 706 -5.23 -6.70 19.42
CA GLY A 706 -6.53 -6.59 20.07
C GLY A 706 -6.47 -6.64 21.59
N LYS A 707 -7.65 -6.53 22.23
CA LYS A 707 -7.75 -6.45 23.70
C LYS A 707 -7.31 -7.73 24.43
N ASP A 708 -7.31 -8.87 23.73
CA ASP A 708 -6.87 -10.16 24.28
C ASP A 708 -5.35 -10.38 24.14
N ALA A 709 -4.66 -9.53 23.39
CA ALA A 709 -3.22 -9.59 23.20
C ALA A 709 -2.46 -8.95 24.38
N VAL A 710 -1.29 -9.48 24.69
CA VAL A 710 -0.40 -8.97 25.77
C VAL A 710 -0.03 -7.49 25.54
N ARG A 711 0.16 -7.09 24.28
CA ARG A 711 0.48 -5.71 23.91
C ARG A 711 -0.66 -5.07 23.14
N HIS A 712 -1.82 -4.95 23.75
CA HIS A 712 -2.96 -4.26 23.16
C HIS A 712 -2.57 -2.86 22.68
N GLY A 713 -2.73 -2.60 21.39
CA GLY A 713 -2.37 -1.33 20.74
C GLY A 713 -1.07 -1.34 19.92
N GLU A 714 -0.28 -2.43 19.96
CA GLU A 714 0.91 -2.60 19.10
C GLU A 714 0.46 -2.83 17.64
N ALA A 715 0.92 -1.97 16.73
CA ALA A 715 0.60 -2.09 15.31
C ALA A 715 1.62 -2.95 14.56
N LYS A 716 1.18 -3.57 13.47
CA LYS A 716 1.97 -4.41 12.58
C LYS A 716 1.67 -4.12 11.11
N ASN A 717 2.67 -4.38 10.24
CA ASN A 717 2.56 -4.31 8.80
C ASN A 717 2.03 -2.96 8.31
N SER A 718 2.88 -1.95 8.36
CA SER A 718 2.57 -0.61 7.84
C SER A 718 2.61 -0.57 6.31
N TRP A 719 2.06 0.46 5.71
CA TRP A 719 2.05 0.80 4.30
C TRP A 719 1.12 -0.05 3.42
N LEU A 720 1.47 -1.31 3.16
CA LEU A 720 0.77 -2.13 2.15
C LEU A 720 -0.48 -2.80 2.73
N THR A 721 -1.55 -2.06 2.74
CA THR A 721 -2.83 -2.51 3.31
C THR A 721 -4.02 -1.81 2.65
N GLY A 722 -5.10 -2.54 2.43
CA GLY A 722 -6.38 -1.96 1.99
C GLY A 722 -7.00 -0.98 3.00
N THR A 723 -6.48 -0.93 4.23
CA THR A 723 -6.85 0.10 5.20
C THR A 723 -6.68 1.50 4.61
N ALA A 724 -5.62 1.76 3.86
CA ALA A 724 -5.37 3.07 3.26
C ALA A 724 -6.51 3.50 2.34
N ALA A 725 -6.90 2.64 1.39
CA ALA A 725 -7.97 2.94 0.43
C ALA A 725 -9.33 3.10 1.12
N TRP A 726 -9.72 2.15 1.97
CA TRP A 726 -11.01 2.21 2.65
C TRP A 726 -11.11 3.36 3.65
N THR A 727 -10.01 3.72 4.32
CA THR A 727 -10.00 4.89 5.20
C THR A 727 -10.13 6.17 4.40
N PHE A 728 -9.46 6.27 3.22
CA PHE A 728 -9.65 7.42 2.33
C PHE A 728 -11.09 7.52 1.83
N VAL A 729 -11.70 6.40 1.42
CA VAL A 729 -13.12 6.35 1.03
C VAL A 729 -14.01 6.79 2.18
N SER A 730 -13.80 6.27 3.40
CA SER A 730 -14.65 6.59 4.55
C SER A 730 -14.56 8.06 4.94
N ILE A 731 -13.35 8.65 4.97
CA ILE A 731 -13.20 10.06 5.36
C ILE A 731 -13.67 11.00 4.25
N SER A 732 -13.25 10.79 2.99
CA SER A 732 -13.53 11.73 1.90
C SER A 732 -14.97 11.63 1.39
N GLN A 733 -15.50 10.41 1.22
CA GLN A 733 -16.78 10.17 0.55
C GLN A 733 -17.96 10.03 1.52
N TYR A 734 -17.72 9.71 2.79
CA TYR A 734 -18.79 9.45 3.74
C TYR A 734 -18.80 10.38 4.96
N ILE A 735 -17.65 10.63 5.61
CA ILE A 735 -17.59 11.62 6.71
C ILE A 735 -17.66 13.03 6.14
N LEU A 736 -16.71 13.43 5.28
CA LEU A 736 -16.75 14.73 4.59
C LEU A 736 -17.81 14.75 3.48
N GLY A 737 -18.30 13.60 3.05
CA GLY A 737 -19.44 13.44 2.17
C GLY A 737 -19.24 13.89 0.73
N VAL A 738 -18.02 14.00 0.22
CA VAL A 738 -17.71 14.40 -1.16
C VAL A 738 -17.49 13.17 -2.03
N ARG A 739 -18.59 12.65 -2.62
CA ARG A 739 -18.63 11.32 -3.23
C ARG A 739 -18.96 11.33 -4.72
N PRO A 740 -18.12 10.75 -5.61
CA PRO A 740 -18.45 10.50 -6.99
C PRO A 740 -19.67 9.57 -7.12
N VAL A 741 -20.62 9.95 -7.94
CA VAL A 741 -21.77 9.13 -8.33
C VAL A 741 -21.92 9.15 -9.86
N PHE A 742 -22.76 8.29 -10.42
CA PHE A 742 -22.92 8.21 -11.88
C PHE A 742 -23.35 9.55 -12.50
N ASP A 743 -24.21 10.31 -11.81
CA ASP A 743 -24.75 11.59 -12.29
C ASP A 743 -23.85 12.81 -12.03
N GLY A 744 -22.86 12.68 -11.13
CA GLY A 744 -22.03 13.83 -10.73
C GLY A 744 -21.30 13.65 -9.42
N LEU A 745 -21.22 14.73 -8.64
CA LEU A 745 -20.55 14.74 -7.33
C LEU A 745 -21.57 14.96 -6.22
N MET A 746 -21.83 13.95 -5.41
CA MET A 746 -22.74 14.03 -4.26
C MET A 746 -22.05 14.73 -3.08
N ILE A 747 -22.77 15.60 -2.40
CA ILE A 747 -22.33 16.28 -1.16
C ILE A 747 -23.30 15.90 -0.04
N ASP A 748 -22.88 14.98 0.82
CA ASP A 748 -23.69 14.42 1.92
C ASP A 748 -22.83 14.21 3.19
N PRO A 749 -22.31 15.27 3.82
CA PRO A 749 -21.47 15.16 5.01
C PRO A 749 -22.20 14.51 6.19
N CYS A 750 -21.47 13.66 6.91
CA CYS A 750 -21.89 13.10 8.20
C CYS A 750 -20.73 13.23 9.19
N ILE A 751 -20.69 14.35 9.91
CA ILE A 751 -19.55 14.81 10.69
C ILE A 751 -19.89 14.87 12.18
N PRO A 752 -18.90 14.95 13.08
CA PRO A 752 -19.16 15.20 14.48
C PRO A 752 -19.91 16.52 14.69
N SER A 753 -20.87 16.54 15.60
CA SER A 753 -21.63 17.75 15.95
C SER A 753 -20.73 18.90 16.47
N THR A 754 -19.53 18.56 16.94
CA THR A 754 -18.51 19.53 17.38
C THR A 754 -17.72 20.16 16.24
N MET A 755 -17.71 19.57 15.04
CA MET A 755 -17.02 20.12 13.86
C MET A 755 -17.88 21.23 13.24
N ARG A 756 -17.39 22.47 13.33
CA ARG A 756 -18.13 23.67 12.88
C ARG A 756 -18.15 23.86 11.36
N GLY A 757 -17.25 23.21 10.67
CA GLY A 757 -17.15 23.27 9.21
C GLY A 757 -15.80 22.81 8.72
N PHE A 758 -15.68 22.73 7.41
CA PHE A 758 -14.45 22.38 6.70
C PHE A 758 -14.52 22.87 5.26
N SER A 759 -13.39 22.86 4.55
CA SER A 759 -13.38 23.05 3.10
C SER A 759 -12.62 21.94 2.39
N VAL A 760 -13.07 21.63 1.15
CA VAL A 760 -12.46 20.63 0.27
C VAL A 760 -12.28 21.27 -1.11
N THR A 761 -11.05 21.15 -1.65
CA THR A 761 -10.86 21.32 -3.09
C THR A 761 -10.87 19.96 -3.76
N ARG A 762 -11.70 19.78 -4.79
CA ARG A 762 -11.87 18.52 -5.49
C ARG A 762 -11.85 18.74 -7.01
N ARG A 763 -10.87 18.16 -7.68
CA ARG A 763 -10.88 18.08 -9.15
C ARG A 763 -11.69 16.87 -9.59
N PHE A 764 -12.76 17.11 -10.35
CA PHE A 764 -13.69 16.06 -10.78
C PHE A 764 -14.18 16.29 -12.20
N ARG A 765 -14.03 15.27 -13.07
CA ARG A 765 -14.51 15.27 -14.47
C ARG A 765 -14.25 16.59 -15.21
N GLY A 766 -13.02 17.13 -15.11
CA GLY A 766 -12.57 18.29 -15.88
C GLY A 766 -12.91 19.67 -15.30
N ALA A 767 -13.40 19.76 -14.06
CA ALA A 767 -13.60 21.02 -13.33
C ALA A 767 -13.03 20.93 -11.91
N ASP A 768 -12.78 22.07 -11.26
CA ASP A 768 -12.35 22.15 -9.88
C ASP A 768 -13.52 22.66 -9.00
N TYR A 769 -13.84 21.94 -7.93
CA TYR A 769 -14.90 22.25 -6.97
C TYR A 769 -14.27 22.75 -5.67
N HIS A 770 -14.50 24.00 -5.31
CA HIS A 770 -14.13 24.57 -4.02
C HIS A 770 -15.35 24.52 -3.09
N ILE A 771 -15.42 23.50 -2.26
CA ILE A 771 -16.56 23.17 -1.42
C ILE A 771 -16.28 23.70 0.00
N SER A 772 -17.14 24.59 0.49
CA SER A 772 -17.13 25.09 1.87
C SER A 772 -18.38 24.60 2.59
N VAL A 773 -18.21 23.90 3.71
CA VAL A 773 -19.30 23.37 4.53
C VAL A 773 -19.36 24.14 5.84
N ASP A 774 -20.51 24.74 6.14
CA ASP A 774 -20.84 25.40 7.40
C ASP A 774 -21.77 24.50 8.22
N ASN A 775 -21.34 24.13 9.43
CA ASN A 775 -22.13 23.41 10.42
C ASN A 775 -22.36 24.23 11.70
N SER A 776 -22.76 25.50 11.56
CA SER A 776 -23.09 26.35 12.69
C SER A 776 -24.26 25.78 13.52
N ALA A 777 -25.12 24.96 12.89
CA ALA A 777 -26.24 24.27 13.54
C ALA A 777 -25.80 23.13 14.46
N SER A 778 -24.53 22.69 14.40
CA SER A 778 -23.96 21.58 15.21
C SER A 778 -24.74 20.26 15.04
N VAL A 779 -25.14 19.94 13.81
CA VAL A 779 -25.82 18.67 13.47
C VAL A 779 -24.78 17.65 13.03
N GLU A 780 -25.13 16.37 13.16
CA GLU A 780 -24.27 15.28 12.66
C GLU A 780 -24.48 15.02 11.16
N LYS A 781 -25.69 15.23 10.66
CA LYS A 781 -26.09 15.00 9.27
C LYS A 781 -27.24 15.91 8.88
N GLY A 782 -27.42 16.12 7.57
CA GLY A 782 -28.50 16.93 6.99
C GLY A 782 -27.96 18.17 6.29
N ILE A 783 -28.56 18.48 5.14
CA ILE A 783 -28.21 19.64 4.32
C ILE A 783 -29.44 20.55 4.26
N LYS A 784 -29.27 21.80 4.68
CA LYS A 784 -30.27 22.84 4.57
C LYS A 784 -30.25 23.53 3.20
N SER A 785 -29.08 23.80 2.67
CA SER A 785 -28.94 24.45 1.37
C SER A 785 -27.58 24.20 0.74
N ILE A 786 -27.53 24.20 -0.58
CA ILE A 786 -26.31 24.20 -1.40
C ILE A 786 -26.41 25.35 -2.39
N MET A 787 -25.35 26.17 -2.48
CA MET A 787 -25.20 27.24 -3.47
C MET A 787 -24.06 26.88 -4.43
N ILE A 788 -24.24 27.10 -5.71
CA ILE A 788 -23.23 26.90 -6.76
C ILE A 788 -23.00 28.26 -7.43
N ASP A 789 -21.82 28.82 -7.25
CA ASP A 789 -21.43 30.13 -7.81
C ASP A 789 -22.45 31.22 -7.47
N GLY A 790 -22.99 31.19 -6.25
CA GLY A 790 -23.99 32.13 -5.75
C GLY A 790 -25.46 31.82 -6.11
N ASN A 791 -25.71 30.75 -6.90
CA ASN A 791 -27.07 30.34 -7.26
C ASN A 791 -27.48 29.09 -6.46
N PRO A 792 -28.74 29.01 -5.96
CA PRO A 792 -29.17 27.84 -5.19
C PRO A 792 -29.28 26.60 -6.07
N LEU A 793 -28.84 25.47 -5.53
CA LEU A 793 -29.18 24.16 -6.04
C LEU A 793 -30.61 23.84 -5.58
N ASP A 794 -31.49 23.53 -6.52
CA ASP A 794 -32.90 23.31 -6.24
C ASP A 794 -33.48 22.02 -6.88
N GLY A 795 -34.76 21.79 -6.69
CA GLY A 795 -35.51 20.70 -7.33
C GLY A 795 -34.96 19.32 -7.02
N GLU A 796 -34.87 18.48 -8.03
CA GLU A 796 -34.45 17.09 -7.92
C GLU A 796 -32.96 16.96 -7.58
N ALA A 797 -32.12 17.89 -8.03
CA ALA A 797 -30.68 17.91 -7.73
C ALA A 797 -30.42 18.11 -6.24
N LEU A 798 -31.16 19.01 -5.59
CA LEU A 798 -31.07 19.21 -4.13
C LEU A 798 -31.54 17.97 -3.36
N LYS A 799 -32.63 17.31 -3.80
CA LYS A 799 -33.09 16.05 -3.17
C LYS A 799 -32.05 14.95 -3.25
N LYS A 800 -31.32 14.85 -4.36
CA LYS A 800 -30.22 13.90 -4.57
C LYS A 800 -28.91 14.37 -3.99
N LEU A 801 -28.79 15.60 -3.51
CA LEU A 801 -27.56 16.23 -3.02
C LEU A 801 -26.40 16.12 -4.05
N THR A 802 -26.71 16.17 -5.35
CA THR A 802 -25.77 15.87 -6.42
C THR A 802 -25.51 17.10 -7.27
N LEU A 803 -24.25 17.53 -7.31
CA LEU A 803 -23.74 18.56 -8.19
C LEU A 803 -23.52 18.00 -9.59
N PRO A 804 -23.75 18.78 -10.66
CA PRO A 804 -23.46 18.34 -12.01
C PRO A 804 -21.94 18.18 -12.24
N ALA A 805 -21.57 17.33 -13.19
CA ALA A 805 -20.21 17.31 -13.73
C ALA A 805 -20.06 18.42 -14.78
N PHE A 806 -19.44 19.55 -14.44
CA PHE A 806 -19.37 20.71 -15.30
C PHE A 806 -18.48 20.49 -16.55
N GLY A 807 -17.27 19.88 -16.36
CA GLY A 807 -16.39 19.53 -17.47
C GLY A 807 -15.83 20.73 -18.27
N ASP A 808 -15.92 21.95 -17.74
CA ASP A 808 -15.65 23.20 -18.44
C ASP A 808 -14.27 23.81 -18.15
N GLY A 809 -13.45 23.12 -17.35
CA GLY A 809 -12.10 23.54 -16.97
C GLY A 809 -12.05 24.68 -15.95
N LYS A 810 -13.19 25.08 -15.37
CA LYS A 810 -13.27 26.20 -14.42
C LYS A 810 -13.26 25.74 -12.98
N VAL A 811 -13.15 26.73 -12.10
CA VAL A 811 -13.32 26.59 -10.65
C VAL A 811 -14.75 26.97 -10.30
N HIS A 812 -15.48 26.08 -9.62
CA HIS A 812 -16.82 26.32 -9.11
C HIS A 812 -16.80 26.43 -7.59
N LYS A 813 -17.40 27.50 -7.08
CA LYS A 813 -17.55 27.72 -5.64
C LYS A 813 -18.85 27.07 -5.16
N ILE A 814 -18.73 26.16 -4.21
CA ILE A 814 -19.85 25.43 -3.61
C ILE A 814 -19.95 25.79 -2.12
N ASP A 815 -21.01 26.49 -1.76
CA ASP A 815 -21.30 26.83 -0.35
C ASP A 815 -22.44 25.93 0.16
N VAL A 816 -22.14 25.15 1.21
CA VAL A 816 -23.04 24.14 1.78
C VAL A 816 -23.35 24.52 3.24
N VAL A 817 -24.62 24.54 3.60
CA VAL A 817 -25.08 24.78 4.97
C VAL A 817 -25.76 23.52 5.48
N MET A 818 -25.24 22.97 6.58
CA MET A 818 -25.86 21.86 7.29
C MET A 818 -26.98 22.34 8.24
N GLY A 819 -28.04 21.50 8.47
CA GLY A 819 -29.14 21.83 9.33
C GLY A 819 -30.34 20.93 9.17
#